data_13bb360e82c89859799b248e8b7fb397
#
_entry.id   13bb360e82c89859799b248e8b7fb397
#
_cell.length_a   1.000
_cell.length_b   1.000
_cell.length_c   1.000
_cell.angle_alpha   90.00
_cell.angle_beta   90.00
_cell.angle_gamma   90.00
#
_symmetry.space_group_name_H-M   'P 1'
#
loop_
_entity.id
_entity.type
_entity.pdbx_description
1 polymer ?
#
loop_
_entity_poly.entity_id
_entity_poly.type
_entity_poly.pdbx_seq_one_letter_code
_entity_poly.pdbx_strand_id
1 'polypeptide(L)'
;MNLNLLEGLNAQQVAAVTDRGPALLIVAGAGSGKTKVLTHRIAHLLANKEAWPSQILAITFTNKAANEMKERVHSLLGNVADGMWIKTFHSACLQILRREASRLGHDSNFSVYDTGDTKALIKRLIRESGSDIEGLKPQTVAARISNAKNELKDADDFYSLIDSSNPKDRAIAEIFSQYQAALRKNNAFDFDDLIAETVYLFRSFPDIAAQYQRRFRHVLIDEYQDTNHAQYSLIRELTKPIADLHNEPDPNTGELAGPSAITVVGDSDQSIYAFRGADMRNIAEFAKDFPGSKTILLEQNYRSTQNILSAANAVISKNFDRPEKNLWSDAGDGEKIVSFTGLDERGEAAYIVDQIQDLRKQGTAYRDMAVLYRTNALSPSLEAELKSQRVPYMVIGGLKFYERKEIKDALAYLTAIANPRNDEAVRRILNEPSRGIGEKTELKIAELARRDESSFRQALLKTDSLGLGPKLTAALNNFSKLLDDLDAMSVEAKIADVLSAALNLSGYRANLEDSRDPQDEARVDNLDALIGQVSEYQRQYPEATIAEYLADIALAAAADEIDDDSGSISLMTLHTAKGLEYDVIFLVGLEQGTLPHVRSFDEPGGVAEERRLLYVGMTRAKQKLYLSSALQRTLFGSTTAFLPSSFLGDIPIELIQSEGATRASAGTITGGYRGMAPSATPPKARTEIAGAITQVRDNGSLQLEIGDRIQHQDYGQGVVTELRGEGARQVAQVNFDSGATKSLVVKIAPIEKL
;
A
#
# COMPACT_ATOMS: atom_id res chain seq x y z
N MET A 1 11.21 32.77 24.19
CA MET A 1 12.34 31.94 23.71
C MET A 1 12.69 32.39 22.31
N ASN A 2 13.87 32.98 22.09
CA ASN A 2 14.37 33.21 20.73
C ASN A 2 14.90 31.88 20.21
N LEU A 3 14.00 31.01 19.79
CA LEU A 3 14.35 29.77 19.07
C LEU A 3 14.72 30.19 17.65
N ASN A 4 15.98 29.99 17.25
CA ASN A 4 16.40 30.24 15.87
C ASN A 4 15.92 29.06 14.98
N LEU A 5 14.59 28.97 14.77
CA LEU A 5 13.93 27.89 14.02
C LEU A 5 14.30 27.87 12.52
N LEU A 6 15.05 28.88 12.06
CA LEU A 6 15.48 28.96 10.65
C LEU A 6 16.94 28.55 10.46
N GLU A 7 17.67 28.30 11.55
CA GLU A 7 19.07 27.85 11.48
C GLU A 7 19.17 26.44 10.86
N GLY A 8 20.15 26.25 9.98
CA GLY A 8 20.35 24.98 9.27
C GLY A 8 19.33 24.69 8.16
N LEU A 9 18.55 25.69 7.75
CA LEU A 9 17.70 25.65 6.56
C LEU A 9 18.37 26.42 5.42
N ASN A 10 18.25 25.90 4.17
CA ASN A 10 18.66 26.67 3.00
C ASN A 10 17.62 27.75 2.63
N ALA A 11 17.96 28.61 1.66
CA ALA A 11 17.12 29.76 1.30
C ALA A 11 15.69 29.36 0.85
N GLN A 12 15.55 28.27 0.09
CA GLN A 12 14.27 27.77 -0.39
C GLN A 12 13.45 27.17 0.77
N GLN A 13 14.10 26.43 1.67
CA GLN A 13 13.47 25.90 2.87
C GLN A 13 13.00 27.05 3.80
N VAL A 14 13.80 28.08 3.98
CA VAL A 14 13.40 29.29 4.74
C VAL A 14 12.20 29.96 4.08
N ALA A 15 12.21 30.14 2.76
CA ALA A 15 11.08 30.71 2.03
C ALA A 15 9.80 29.91 2.24
N ALA A 16 9.88 28.56 2.22
CA ALA A 16 8.74 27.68 2.46
C ALA A 16 8.23 27.74 3.92
N VAL A 17 9.12 27.82 4.91
CA VAL A 17 8.76 27.91 6.33
C VAL A 17 8.09 29.25 6.65
N THR A 18 8.56 30.35 6.05
CA THR A 18 8.10 31.72 6.36
C THR A 18 6.95 32.21 5.50
N ASP A 19 6.58 31.49 4.45
CA ASP A 19 5.46 31.88 3.56
C ASP A 19 4.14 31.97 4.33
N ARG A 20 3.31 32.99 4.01
CA ARG A 20 2.01 33.25 4.64
C ARG A 20 0.87 33.35 3.61
N GLY A 21 1.14 32.86 2.40
CA GLY A 21 0.07 32.76 1.39
C GLY A 21 -1.04 31.78 1.80
N PRO A 22 -2.22 31.90 1.20
CA PRO A 22 -3.36 31.05 1.50
C PRO A 22 -3.12 29.59 1.08
N ALA A 23 -2.29 29.37 0.08
CA ALA A 23 -1.96 28.04 -0.43
C ALA A 23 -0.49 27.97 -0.86
N LEU A 24 0.22 26.94 -0.42
CA LEU A 24 1.62 26.70 -0.72
C LEU A 24 1.81 25.26 -1.22
N LEU A 25 2.35 25.13 -2.43
CA LEU A 25 2.84 23.87 -2.98
C LEU A 25 4.37 23.82 -2.86
N ILE A 26 4.90 22.85 -2.17
CA ILE A 26 6.33 22.58 -2.07
C ILE A 26 6.64 21.35 -2.93
N VAL A 27 7.25 21.57 -4.10
CA VAL A 27 7.73 20.47 -4.94
C VAL A 27 9.14 20.12 -4.48
N ALA A 28 9.27 18.97 -3.84
CA ALA A 28 10.45 18.61 -3.09
C ALA A 28 10.97 17.24 -3.50
N GLY A 29 12.16 17.19 -4.09
CA GLY A 29 12.78 15.93 -4.52
C GLY A 29 13.09 14.97 -3.36
N ALA A 30 13.52 13.77 -3.71
CA ALA A 30 13.98 12.79 -2.71
C ALA A 30 15.10 13.39 -1.85
N GLY A 31 15.06 13.17 -0.54
CA GLY A 31 16.12 13.63 0.38
C GLY A 31 16.30 15.15 0.52
N SER A 32 15.37 15.99 0.00
CA SER A 32 15.45 17.45 0.07
C SER A 32 14.96 18.06 1.39
N GLY A 33 14.56 17.21 2.35
CA GLY A 33 14.10 17.66 3.66
C GLY A 33 12.62 18.04 3.70
N LYS A 34 11.75 17.39 2.92
CA LYS A 34 10.28 17.56 2.92
C LYS A 34 9.70 17.67 4.33
N THR A 35 9.85 16.62 5.11
CA THR A 35 9.33 16.55 6.49
C THR A 35 10.00 17.59 7.42
N LYS A 36 11.31 17.89 7.21
CA LYS A 36 12.00 18.96 7.96
C LYS A 36 11.33 20.30 7.73
N VAL A 37 11.03 20.65 6.49
CA VAL A 37 10.35 21.92 6.16
C VAL A 37 8.96 21.99 6.78
N LEU A 38 8.15 20.91 6.71
CA LEU A 38 6.83 20.87 7.34
C LEU A 38 6.93 21.04 8.88
N THR A 39 7.84 20.34 9.54
CA THR A 39 8.02 20.43 11.01
C THR A 39 8.48 21.82 11.44
N HIS A 40 9.44 22.42 10.70
CA HIS A 40 9.89 23.79 10.99
C HIS A 40 8.81 24.83 10.70
N ARG A 41 7.97 24.65 9.66
CA ARG A 41 6.83 25.51 9.40
C ARG A 41 5.80 25.46 10.53
N ILE A 42 5.43 24.26 10.99
CA ILE A 42 4.57 24.09 12.17
C ILE A 42 5.17 24.80 13.37
N ALA A 43 6.44 24.52 13.67
CA ALA A 43 7.13 25.14 14.80
C ALA A 43 7.17 26.66 14.69
N HIS A 44 7.39 27.21 13.49
CA HIS A 44 7.43 28.65 13.25
C HIS A 44 6.07 29.33 13.44
N LEU A 45 4.97 28.71 12.99
CA LEU A 45 3.60 29.18 13.20
C LEU A 45 3.27 29.27 14.70
N LEU A 46 3.60 28.22 15.46
CA LEU A 46 3.32 28.14 16.90
C LEU A 46 4.19 29.12 17.71
N ALA A 47 5.51 29.20 17.41
CA ALA A 47 6.43 30.06 18.09
C ALA A 47 6.10 31.55 17.91
N ASN A 48 5.61 31.94 16.74
CA ASN A 48 5.18 33.31 16.43
C ASN A 48 3.74 33.60 16.90
N LYS A 49 3.06 32.63 17.52
CA LYS A 49 1.65 32.72 17.93
C LYS A 49 0.69 33.04 16.79
N GLU A 50 1.02 32.58 15.58
CA GLU A 50 0.18 32.72 14.39
C GLU A 50 -0.90 31.60 14.32
N ALA A 51 -0.70 30.53 15.09
CA ALA A 51 -1.66 29.44 15.26
C ALA A 51 -1.58 28.87 16.68
N TRP A 52 -2.70 28.29 17.12
CA TRP A 52 -2.74 27.41 18.30
C TRP A 52 -2.54 25.95 17.86
N PRO A 53 -2.01 25.06 18.72
CA PRO A 53 -1.85 23.64 18.38
C PRO A 53 -3.14 22.99 17.88
N SER A 54 -4.29 23.31 18.48
CA SER A 54 -5.60 22.80 18.08
C SER A 54 -6.06 23.25 16.68
N GLN A 55 -5.44 24.29 16.11
CA GLN A 55 -5.75 24.82 14.79
C GLN A 55 -4.91 24.20 13.67
N ILE A 56 -3.99 23.29 14.00
CA ILE A 56 -3.11 22.63 13.03
C ILE A 56 -3.56 21.19 12.81
N LEU A 57 -3.77 20.86 11.52
CA LEU A 57 -3.94 19.51 11.02
C LEU A 57 -2.79 19.20 10.08
N ALA A 58 -1.89 18.31 10.48
CA ALA A 58 -0.84 17.77 9.63
C ALA A 58 -1.14 16.32 9.29
N ILE A 59 -1.19 16.02 8.00
CA ILE A 59 -1.51 14.68 7.48
C ILE A 59 -0.28 14.08 6.81
N THR A 60 0.03 12.83 7.18
CA THR A 60 1.09 12.02 6.60
C THR A 60 0.49 10.73 6.02
N PHE A 61 1.32 9.96 5.29
CA PHE A 61 0.85 8.72 4.66
C PHE A 61 0.91 7.50 5.59
N THR A 62 1.86 7.46 6.52
CA THR A 62 2.06 6.34 7.47
C THR A 62 2.05 6.83 8.91
N ASN A 63 1.70 5.94 9.84
CA ASN A 63 1.73 6.25 11.27
C ASN A 63 3.16 6.51 11.77
N LYS A 64 4.17 5.78 11.25
CA LYS A 64 5.58 6.05 11.54
C LYS A 64 5.94 7.49 11.18
N ALA A 65 5.61 7.96 9.97
CA ALA A 65 5.87 9.33 9.56
C ALA A 65 5.12 10.37 10.42
N ALA A 66 3.88 10.07 10.84
CA ALA A 66 3.13 10.92 11.75
C ALA A 66 3.79 11.03 13.13
N ASN A 67 4.24 9.91 13.69
CA ASN A 67 4.94 9.86 14.97
C ASN A 67 6.30 10.57 14.91
N GLU A 68 7.10 10.31 13.87
CA GLU A 68 8.37 11.03 13.66
C GLU A 68 8.16 12.54 13.52
N MET A 69 7.13 12.97 12.78
CA MET A 69 6.79 14.38 12.65
C MET A 69 6.41 14.96 14.01
N LYS A 70 5.62 14.26 14.81
CA LYS A 70 5.22 14.67 16.16
C LYS A 70 6.42 14.81 17.09
N GLU A 71 7.33 13.83 17.12
CA GLU A 71 8.56 13.85 17.91
C GLU A 71 9.47 15.00 17.52
N ARG A 72 9.65 15.24 16.21
CA ARG A 72 10.46 16.37 15.72
C ARG A 72 9.88 17.72 16.11
N VAL A 73 8.56 17.91 16.02
CA VAL A 73 7.92 19.16 16.46
C VAL A 73 8.03 19.30 17.98
N HIS A 74 7.86 18.21 18.72
CA HIS A 74 8.02 18.19 20.18
C HIS A 74 9.47 18.52 20.59
N SER A 75 10.49 18.01 19.88
CA SER A 75 11.89 18.33 20.12
C SER A 75 12.21 19.81 19.89
N LEU A 76 11.52 20.48 18.98
CA LEU A 76 11.69 21.89 18.67
C LEU A 76 10.98 22.83 19.68
N LEU A 77 9.82 22.43 20.19
CA LEU A 77 8.91 23.31 20.95
C LEU A 77 8.55 22.81 22.36
N GLY A 78 8.89 21.56 22.71
CA GLY A 78 8.44 20.93 23.94
C GLY A 78 6.91 20.77 23.97
N ASN A 79 6.33 20.85 25.16
CA ASN A 79 4.89 20.62 25.41
C ASN A 79 3.96 21.65 24.72
N VAL A 80 4.50 22.71 24.09
CA VAL A 80 3.69 23.65 23.29
C VAL A 80 3.04 22.96 22.09
N ALA A 81 3.59 21.82 21.67
CA ALA A 81 3.08 21.00 20.57
C ALA A 81 1.86 20.13 20.94
N ASP A 82 1.47 20.07 22.20
CA ASP A 82 0.38 19.20 22.65
C ASP A 82 -0.98 19.63 22.08
N GLY A 83 -1.81 18.66 21.70
CA GLY A 83 -3.15 18.90 21.16
C GLY A 83 -3.25 19.12 19.66
N MET A 84 -2.12 19.12 18.93
CA MET A 84 -2.15 19.13 17.46
C MET A 84 -2.65 17.80 16.89
N TRP A 85 -3.25 17.90 15.72
CA TRP A 85 -3.56 16.71 14.94
C TRP A 85 -2.45 16.46 13.91
N ILE A 86 -1.51 15.58 14.27
CA ILE A 86 -0.53 15.00 13.35
C ILE A 86 -0.92 13.53 13.18
N LYS A 87 -1.52 13.17 12.03
CA LYS A 87 -2.19 11.90 11.81
C LYS A 87 -2.07 11.45 10.35
N THR A 88 -2.42 10.17 10.08
CA THR A 88 -2.71 9.74 8.71
C THR A 88 -4.12 10.18 8.30
N PHE A 89 -4.43 10.13 6.98
CA PHE A 89 -5.78 10.38 6.49
C PHE A 89 -6.83 9.54 7.23
N HIS A 90 -6.61 8.23 7.29
CA HIS A 90 -7.52 7.30 7.95
C HIS A 90 -7.67 7.57 9.44
N SER A 91 -6.57 7.86 10.16
CA SER A 91 -6.63 8.17 11.59
C SER A 91 -7.36 9.48 11.89
N ALA A 92 -7.23 10.48 11.02
CA ALA A 92 -7.97 11.74 11.15
C ALA A 92 -9.47 11.53 10.90
N CYS A 93 -9.82 10.83 9.82
CA CYS A 93 -11.20 10.48 9.47
C CYS A 93 -11.85 9.60 10.53
N LEU A 94 -11.15 8.57 11.02
CA LEU A 94 -11.63 7.73 12.11
C LEU A 94 -12.00 8.56 13.35
N GLN A 95 -11.14 9.51 13.73
CA GLN A 95 -11.43 10.36 14.89
C GLN A 95 -12.62 11.31 14.66
N ILE A 96 -12.81 11.80 13.43
CA ILE A 96 -14.00 12.58 13.06
C ILE A 96 -15.25 11.70 13.14
N LEU A 97 -15.23 10.53 12.48
CA LEU A 97 -16.35 9.61 12.45
C LEU A 97 -16.73 9.11 13.84
N ARG A 98 -15.76 8.84 14.75
CA ARG A 98 -16.05 8.46 16.14
C ARG A 98 -16.87 9.53 16.87
N ARG A 99 -16.66 10.79 16.57
CA ARG A 99 -17.40 11.90 17.20
C ARG A 99 -18.77 12.12 16.58
N GLU A 100 -18.86 11.93 15.27
CA GLU A 100 -20.04 12.31 14.46
C GLU A 100 -20.84 11.09 13.96
N ALA A 101 -20.50 9.86 14.40
CA ALA A 101 -21.09 8.61 13.91
C ALA A 101 -22.63 8.63 13.91
N SER A 102 -23.25 9.22 14.95
CA SER A 102 -24.70 9.30 15.10
C SER A 102 -25.38 10.05 13.93
N ARG A 103 -24.71 11.00 13.31
CA ARG A 103 -25.21 11.72 12.13
C ARG A 103 -25.35 10.83 10.90
N LEU A 104 -24.52 9.78 10.83
CA LEU A 104 -24.52 8.76 9.77
C LEU A 104 -25.32 7.51 10.13
N GLY A 105 -26.00 7.49 11.30
CA GLY A 105 -26.77 6.35 11.78
C GLY A 105 -25.92 5.19 12.32
N HIS A 106 -24.69 5.46 12.71
CA HIS A 106 -23.78 4.51 13.35
C HIS A 106 -23.59 4.83 14.83
N ASP A 107 -23.29 3.80 15.63
CA ASP A 107 -22.84 3.98 16.99
C ASP A 107 -21.33 4.32 17.00
N SER A 108 -20.88 5.09 17.99
CA SER A 108 -19.47 5.53 18.07
C SER A 108 -18.46 4.40 18.23
N ASN A 109 -18.90 3.22 18.70
CA ASN A 109 -18.08 2.00 18.88
C ASN A 109 -18.02 1.11 17.63
N PHE A 110 -18.26 1.66 16.44
CA PHE A 110 -18.20 0.90 15.19
C PHE A 110 -16.86 0.18 14.99
N SER A 111 -16.87 -0.97 14.34
CA SER A 111 -15.66 -1.71 13.96
C SER A 111 -15.06 -1.18 12.66
N VAL A 112 -13.74 -1.27 12.52
CA VAL A 112 -13.04 -1.03 11.25
C VAL A 112 -12.63 -2.36 10.67
N TYR A 113 -13.16 -2.71 9.49
CA TYR A 113 -12.85 -3.95 8.79
C TYR A 113 -11.53 -3.82 8.04
N ASP A 114 -10.63 -4.76 8.29
CA ASP A 114 -9.40 -4.88 7.52
C ASP A 114 -9.63 -5.59 6.17
N THR A 115 -8.56 -5.74 5.39
CA THR A 115 -8.60 -6.43 4.08
C THR A 115 -9.07 -7.89 4.20
N GLY A 116 -8.77 -8.56 5.33
CA GLY A 116 -9.18 -9.94 5.59
C GLY A 116 -10.66 -10.03 5.89
N ASP A 117 -11.17 -9.14 6.74
CA ASP A 117 -12.59 -9.06 7.11
C ASP A 117 -13.45 -8.70 5.89
N THR A 118 -13.01 -7.72 5.11
CA THR A 118 -13.63 -7.34 3.83
C THR A 118 -13.74 -8.52 2.88
N LYS A 119 -12.64 -9.27 2.69
CA LYS A 119 -12.66 -10.47 1.82
C LYS A 119 -13.54 -11.58 2.37
N ALA A 120 -13.57 -11.79 3.69
CA ALA A 120 -14.42 -12.80 4.33
C ALA A 120 -15.90 -12.49 4.12
N LEU A 121 -16.30 -11.23 4.36
CA LEU A 121 -17.66 -10.77 4.14
C LEU A 121 -18.06 -10.89 2.66
N ILE A 122 -17.25 -10.42 1.73
CA ILE A 122 -17.52 -10.52 0.29
C ILE A 122 -17.62 -11.99 -0.16
N LYS A 123 -16.72 -12.86 0.33
CA LYS A 123 -16.78 -14.32 0.04
C LYS A 123 -18.10 -14.92 0.49
N ARG A 124 -18.59 -14.51 1.66
CA ARG A 124 -19.89 -14.95 2.18
C ARG A 124 -21.03 -14.46 1.29
N LEU A 125 -21.04 -13.18 0.92
CA LEU A 125 -22.08 -12.60 0.06
C LEU A 125 -22.12 -13.25 -1.33
N ILE A 126 -20.98 -13.55 -1.95
CA ILE A 126 -20.90 -14.29 -3.21
C ILE A 126 -21.56 -15.67 -3.06
N ARG A 127 -21.31 -16.38 -1.95
CA ARG A 127 -21.92 -17.69 -1.69
C ARG A 127 -23.43 -17.59 -1.46
N GLU A 128 -23.88 -16.57 -0.74
CA GLU A 128 -25.30 -16.34 -0.42
C GLU A 128 -26.11 -15.88 -1.63
N SER A 129 -25.50 -15.16 -2.57
CA SER A 129 -26.16 -14.71 -3.81
C SER A 129 -26.48 -15.87 -4.76
N GLY A 130 -25.88 -17.05 -4.55
CA GLY A 130 -26.04 -18.19 -5.45
C GLY A 130 -25.51 -17.94 -6.88
N SER A 131 -24.76 -16.87 -7.08
CA SER A 131 -24.19 -16.47 -8.37
C SER A 131 -22.99 -17.35 -8.68
N ASP A 132 -23.23 -18.47 -9.39
CA ASP A 132 -22.16 -19.33 -9.93
C ASP A 132 -21.60 -18.70 -11.22
N ILE A 133 -21.06 -17.47 -11.10
CA ILE A 133 -20.45 -16.77 -12.22
C ILE A 133 -18.97 -17.11 -12.23
N GLU A 134 -18.54 -17.82 -13.26
CA GLU A 134 -17.14 -18.21 -13.45
C GLU A 134 -16.21 -16.98 -13.41
N GLY A 135 -15.22 -17.01 -12.50
CA GLY A 135 -14.23 -15.94 -12.32
C GLY A 135 -14.64 -14.80 -11.38
N LEU A 136 -15.75 -14.89 -10.65
CA LEU A 136 -16.13 -13.96 -9.61
C LEU A 136 -15.36 -14.25 -8.32
N LYS A 137 -14.10 -13.78 -8.25
CA LYS A 137 -13.23 -13.97 -7.09
C LYS A 137 -13.45 -12.87 -6.06
N PRO A 138 -13.51 -13.19 -4.75
CA PRO A 138 -13.69 -12.18 -3.69
C PRO A 138 -12.69 -11.02 -3.77
N GLN A 139 -11.44 -11.30 -4.14
CA GLN A 139 -10.40 -10.30 -4.29
C GLN A 139 -10.69 -9.31 -5.45
N THR A 140 -11.23 -9.81 -6.57
CA THR A 140 -11.61 -8.97 -7.71
C THR A 140 -12.78 -8.07 -7.36
N VAL A 141 -13.78 -8.61 -6.67
CA VAL A 141 -14.95 -7.84 -6.19
C VAL A 141 -14.52 -6.78 -5.20
N ALA A 142 -13.68 -7.12 -4.20
CA ALA A 142 -13.15 -6.18 -3.23
C ALA A 142 -12.40 -5.03 -3.90
N ALA A 143 -11.55 -5.32 -4.89
CA ALA A 143 -10.79 -4.30 -5.61
C ALA A 143 -11.72 -3.33 -6.40
N ARG A 144 -12.79 -3.85 -7.03
CA ARG A 144 -13.75 -3.02 -7.77
C ARG A 144 -14.56 -2.12 -6.81
N ILE A 145 -14.97 -2.63 -5.65
CA ILE A 145 -15.66 -1.86 -4.61
C ILE A 145 -14.72 -0.77 -4.05
N SER A 146 -13.50 -1.13 -3.70
CA SER A 146 -12.49 -0.19 -3.19
C SER A 146 -12.23 0.95 -4.19
N ASN A 147 -12.05 0.63 -5.48
CA ASN A 147 -11.87 1.65 -6.51
C ASN A 147 -13.10 2.59 -6.62
N ALA A 148 -14.32 2.06 -6.54
CA ALA A 148 -15.52 2.89 -6.57
C ALA A 148 -15.57 3.86 -5.37
N LYS A 149 -15.30 3.37 -4.15
CA LYS A 149 -15.26 4.19 -2.93
C LYS A 149 -14.17 5.26 -2.99
N ASN A 150 -12.99 4.93 -3.51
CA ASN A 150 -11.88 5.88 -3.70
C ASN A 150 -12.21 6.98 -4.72
N GLU A 151 -13.16 6.71 -5.66
CA GLU A 151 -13.75 7.68 -6.58
C GLU A 151 -15.02 8.36 -6.02
N LEU A 152 -15.32 8.15 -4.73
CA LEU A 152 -16.55 8.65 -4.07
C LEU A 152 -17.83 8.22 -4.78
N LYS A 153 -17.86 7.01 -5.31
CA LYS A 153 -19.04 6.39 -5.93
C LYS A 153 -19.66 5.41 -4.96
N ASP A 154 -20.91 5.62 -4.60
CA ASP A 154 -21.68 4.65 -3.82
C ASP A 154 -22.15 3.47 -4.68
N ALA A 155 -22.93 2.55 -4.11
CA ALA A 155 -23.41 1.38 -4.83
C ALA A 155 -24.39 1.74 -5.97
N ASP A 156 -25.19 2.79 -5.81
CA ASP A 156 -26.15 3.23 -6.81
C ASP A 156 -25.43 3.96 -7.96
N ASP A 157 -24.45 4.81 -7.64
CA ASP A 157 -23.56 5.42 -8.62
C ASP A 157 -22.82 4.35 -9.44
N PHE A 158 -22.26 3.35 -8.75
CA PHE A 158 -21.56 2.25 -9.41
C PHE A 158 -22.48 1.48 -10.34
N TYR A 159 -23.71 1.15 -9.88
CA TYR A 159 -24.71 0.47 -10.70
C TYR A 159 -25.08 1.25 -11.97
N SER A 160 -25.13 2.58 -11.88
CA SER A 160 -25.47 3.45 -13.02
C SER A 160 -24.37 3.51 -14.09
N LEU A 161 -23.11 3.21 -13.72
CA LEU A 161 -21.91 3.34 -14.57
C LEU A 161 -21.45 2.04 -15.21
N ILE A 162 -21.96 0.89 -14.74
CA ILE A 162 -21.57 -0.42 -15.28
C ILE A 162 -22.27 -0.73 -16.60
N ASP A 163 -21.66 -1.63 -17.38
CA ASP A 163 -22.35 -2.28 -18.50
C ASP A 163 -23.37 -3.30 -17.96
N SER A 164 -24.64 -2.90 -17.93
CA SER A 164 -25.72 -3.75 -17.45
C SER A 164 -25.93 -5.03 -18.30
N SER A 165 -25.35 -5.13 -19.49
CA SER A 165 -25.35 -6.34 -20.31
C SER A 165 -24.32 -7.38 -19.82
N ASN A 166 -23.29 -6.95 -19.07
CA ASN A 166 -22.26 -7.82 -18.53
C ASN A 166 -22.73 -8.48 -17.20
N PRO A 167 -22.94 -9.80 -17.16
CA PRO A 167 -23.40 -10.48 -15.94
C PRO A 167 -22.46 -10.31 -14.74
N LYS A 168 -21.14 -10.23 -14.98
CA LYS A 168 -20.15 -10.03 -13.91
C LYS A 168 -20.28 -8.65 -13.27
N ASP A 169 -20.43 -7.60 -14.07
CA ASP A 169 -20.55 -6.25 -13.56
C ASP A 169 -21.84 -6.07 -12.76
N ARG A 170 -22.95 -6.65 -13.21
CA ARG A 170 -24.20 -6.69 -12.44
C ARG A 170 -24.05 -7.38 -11.11
N ALA A 171 -23.46 -8.57 -11.10
CA ALA A 171 -23.23 -9.32 -9.85
C ALA A 171 -22.33 -8.54 -8.87
N ILE A 172 -21.30 -7.85 -9.38
CA ILE A 172 -20.44 -7.01 -8.52
C ILE A 172 -21.26 -5.85 -7.95
N ALA A 173 -22.12 -5.19 -8.72
CA ALA A 173 -22.95 -4.10 -8.24
C ALA A 173 -23.96 -4.55 -7.19
N GLU A 174 -24.60 -5.70 -7.37
CA GLU A 174 -25.49 -6.30 -6.38
C GLU A 174 -24.74 -6.65 -5.08
N ILE A 175 -23.55 -7.26 -5.20
CA ILE A 175 -22.71 -7.57 -4.04
C ILE A 175 -22.26 -6.28 -3.35
N PHE A 176 -21.96 -5.21 -4.08
CA PHE A 176 -21.57 -3.93 -3.49
C PHE A 176 -22.71 -3.36 -2.63
N SER A 177 -23.93 -3.36 -3.13
CA SER A 177 -25.10 -2.90 -2.36
C SER A 177 -25.32 -3.75 -1.10
N GLN A 178 -25.21 -5.09 -1.22
CA GLN A 178 -25.33 -6.01 -0.10
C GLN A 178 -24.18 -5.83 0.92
N TYR A 179 -22.97 -5.55 0.43
CA TYR A 179 -21.79 -5.31 1.25
C TYR A 179 -21.95 -4.05 2.11
N GLN A 180 -22.39 -2.93 1.52
CA GLN A 180 -22.67 -1.71 2.27
C GLN A 180 -23.80 -1.90 3.30
N ALA A 181 -24.86 -2.61 2.91
CA ALA A 181 -25.94 -2.93 3.84
C ALA A 181 -25.45 -3.80 5.03
N ALA A 182 -24.56 -4.77 4.77
CA ALA A 182 -23.97 -5.62 5.80
C ALA A 182 -23.05 -4.82 6.74
N LEU A 183 -22.21 -3.91 6.22
CA LEU A 183 -21.37 -3.04 7.04
C LEU A 183 -22.23 -2.16 7.98
N ARG A 184 -23.29 -1.53 7.46
CA ARG A 184 -24.21 -0.73 8.27
C ARG A 184 -24.88 -1.57 9.36
N LYS A 185 -25.37 -2.77 9.02
CA LYS A 185 -25.98 -3.70 9.99
C LYS A 185 -24.99 -4.07 11.10
N ASN A 186 -23.74 -4.34 10.74
CA ASN A 186 -22.68 -4.76 11.66
C ASN A 186 -22.08 -3.58 12.45
N ASN A 187 -22.58 -2.36 12.28
CA ASN A 187 -21.97 -1.13 12.79
C ASN A 187 -20.48 -1.10 12.48
N ALA A 188 -20.14 -1.15 11.19
CA ALA A 188 -18.76 -1.23 10.72
C ALA A 188 -18.54 -0.33 9.52
N PHE A 189 -17.29 0.14 9.37
CA PHE A 189 -16.74 0.76 8.19
C PHE A 189 -15.54 -0.05 7.71
N ASP A 190 -15.28 -0.11 6.42
CA ASP A 190 -13.98 -0.55 5.92
C ASP A 190 -13.00 0.64 5.81
N PHE A 191 -11.77 0.39 5.36
CA PHE A 191 -10.77 1.44 5.21
C PHE A 191 -11.19 2.55 4.27
N ASP A 192 -11.77 2.20 3.12
CA ASP A 192 -12.17 3.19 2.12
C ASP A 192 -13.35 4.03 2.62
N ASP A 193 -14.27 3.43 3.39
CA ASP A 193 -15.38 4.13 4.03
C ASP A 193 -14.91 5.23 5.00
N LEU A 194 -13.80 5.03 5.72
CA LEU A 194 -13.33 6.04 6.67
C LEU A 194 -13.17 7.42 5.98
N ILE A 195 -12.64 7.43 4.77
CA ILE A 195 -12.43 8.67 4.01
C ILE A 195 -13.72 9.07 3.29
N ALA A 196 -14.35 8.15 2.55
CA ALA A 196 -15.53 8.42 1.77
C ALA A 196 -16.68 8.95 2.64
N GLU A 197 -16.98 8.27 3.76
CA GLU A 197 -18.07 8.68 4.67
C GLU A 197 -17.75 9.99 5.41
N THR A 198 -16.47 10.31 5.65
CA THR A 198 -16.10 11.65 6.17
C THR A 198 -16.37 12.74 5.14
N VAL A 199 -16.10 12.49 3.84
CA VAL A 199 -16.43 13.42 2.77
C VAL A 199 -17.94 13.57 2.64
N TYR A 200 -18.69 12.49 2.66
CA TYR A 200 -20.18 12.54 2.63
C TYR A 200 -20.75 13.25 3.85
N LEU A 201 -20.19 13.02 5.05
CA LEU A 201 -20.57 13.74 6.26
C LEU A 201 -20.42 15.26 6.07
N PHE A 202 -19.31 15.74 5.56
CA PHE A 202 -19.08 17.17 5.37
C PHE A 202 -19.95 17.77 4.27
N ARG A 203 -20.26 17.01 3.22
CA ARG A 203 -21.17 17.45 2.16
C ARG A 203 -22.63 17.48 2.61
N SER A 204 -23.04 16.50 3.43
CA SER A 204 -24.43 16.36 3.89
C SER A 204 -24.74 17.24 5.10
N PHE A 205 -23.75 17.58 5.92
CA PHE A 205 -23.89 18.36 7.15
C PHE A 205 -22.94 19.57 7.16
N PRO A 206 -23.31 20.67 6.49
CA PRO A 206 -22.45 21.87 6.41
C PRO A 206 -22.07 22.47 7.76
N ASP A 207 -22.91 22.31 8.79
CA ASP A 207 -22.64 22.73 10.17
C ASP A 207 -21.43 21.98 10.76
N ILE A 208 -21.35 20.69 10.52
CA ILE A 208 -20.19 19.86 10.93
C ILE A 208 -18.95 20.26 10.14
N ALA A 209 -19.05 20.39 8.81
CA ALA A 209 -17.94 20.84 7.97
C ALA A 209 -17.39 22.19 8.48
N ALA A 210 -18.27 23.16 8.74
CA ALA A 210 -17.88 24.47 9.27
C ALA A 210 -17.18 24.39 10.63
N GLN A 211 -17.59 23.47 11.51
CA GLN A 211 -16.91 23.23 12.80
C GLN A 211 -15.45 22.83 12.60
N TYR A 212 -15.17 21.88 11.70
CA TYR A 212 -13.80 21.40 11.43
C TYR A 212 -12.98 22.43 10.63
N GLN A 213 -13.59 23.18 9.71
CA GLN A 213 -12.95 24.30 8.99
C GLN A 213 -12.53 25.44 9.94
N ARG A 214 -13.36 25.78 10.94
CA ARG A 214 -12.99 26.74 11.99
C ARG A 214 -11.89 26.22 12.89
N ARG A 215 -11.91 24.93 13.20
CA ARG A 215 -10.89 24.28 14.01
C ARG A 215 -9.54 24.26 13.31
N PHE A 216 -9.47 23.78 12.07
CA PHE A 216 -8.23 23.57 11.34
C PHE A 216 -7.92 24.75 10.44
N ARG A 217 -7.22 25.74 10.99
CA ARG A 217 -6.83 26.96 10.25
C ARG A 217 -5.61 26.75 9.35
N HIS A 218 -4.79 25.74 9.66
CA HIS A 218 -3.62 25.33 8.90
C HIS A 218 -3.70 23.84 8.62
N VAL A 219 -3.84 23.49 7.35
CA VAL A 219 -3.86 22.10 6.85
C VAL A 219 -2.55 21.85 6.11
N LEU A 220 -1.75 20.91 6.62
CA LEU A 220 -0.46 20.56 6.04
C LEU A 220 -0.49 19.10 5.59
N ILE A 221 -0.12 18.81 4.34
CA ILE A 221 -0.17 17.47 3.76
C ILE A 221 1.22 17.07 3.28
N ASP A 222 1.74 15.97 3.79
CA ASP A 222 2.96 15.33 3.28
C ASP A 222 2.61 14.29 2.20
N GLU A 223 3.55 14.00 1.31
CA GLU A 223 3.42 13.04 0.21
C GLU A 223 2.15 13.26 -0.65
N TYR A 224 1.85 14.51 -0.98
CA TYR A 224 0.60 14.91 -1.68
C TYR A 224 0.39 14.20 -3.03
N GLN A 225 1.47 13.76 -3.72
CA GLN A 225 1.40 13.01 -4.97
C GLN A 225 0.75 11.62 -4.84
N ASP A 226 0.61 11.11 -3.63
CA ASP A 226 0.01 9.79 -3.40
C ASP A 226 -1.48 9.87 -3.05
N THR A 227 -2.05 11.07 -3.04
CA THR A 227 -3.47 11.27 -2.71
C THR A 227 -4.37 10.77 -3.83
N ASN A 228 -5.42 10.01 -3.46
CA ASN A 228 -6.50 9.60 -4.34
C ASN A 228 -7.63 10.64 -4.36
N HIS A 229 -8.65 10.42 -5.19
CA HIS A 229 -9.77 11.37 -5.34
C HIS A 229 -10.54 11.60 -4.04
N ALA A 230 -10.79 10.58 -3.22
CA ALA A 230 -11.48 10.74 -1.94
C ALA A 230 -10.67 11.58 -0.95
N GLN A 231 -9.36 11.34 -0.85
CA GLN A 231 -8.44 12.12 -0.01
C GLN A 231 -8.33 13.57 -0.49
N TYR A 232 -8.19 13.78 -1.79
CA TYR A 232 -8.21 15.09 -2.39
C TYR A 232 -9.54 15.83 -2.07
N SER A 233 -10.68 15.16 -2.23
CA SER A 233 -11.98 15.71 -1.91
C SER A 233 -12.11 16.10 -0.45
N LEU A 234 -11.59 15.26 0.48
CA LEU A 234 -11.55 15.59 1.92
C LEU A 234 -10.76 16.88 2.18
N ILE A 235 -9.58 17.02 1.55
CA ILE A 235 -8.79 18.26 1.66
C ILE A 235 -9.59 19.46 1.16
N ARG A 236 -10.25 19.32 0.02
CA ARG A 236 -11.12 20.38 -0.54
C ARG A 236 -12.25 20.76 0.41
N GLU A 237 -12.94 19.78 1.01
CA GLU A 237 -14.00 20.04 1.99
C GLU A 237 -13.47 20.79 3.23
N LEU A 238 -12.28 20.44 3.74
CA LEU A 238 -11.67 21.10 4.90
C LEU A 238 -11.15 22.52 4.61
N THR A 239 -10.82 22.83 3.35
CA THR A 239 -10.19 24.11 2.96
C THR A 239 -11.11 25.05 2.19
N LYS A 240 -12.35 24.66 1.93
CA LYS A 240 -13.38 25.55 1.37
C LYS A 240 -13.60 26.79 2.25
N PRO A 241 -14.02 27.93 1.66
CA PRO A 241 -14.60 29.01 2.44
C PRO A 241 -15.80 28.51 3.27
N ILE A 242 -15.88 28.93 4.50
CA ILE A 242 -17.01 28.61 5.37
C ILE A 242 -18.28 29.18 4.75
N ALA A 243 -19.32 28.35 4.60
CA ALA A 243 -20.59 28.80 4.03
C ALA A 243 -21.22 29.90 4.90
N ASP A 244 -21.77 30.96 4.26
CA ASP A 244 -22.23 32.20 4.87
C ASP A 244 -23.26 32.07 6.00
N LEU A 245 -23.95 30.94 6.11
CA LEU A 245 -24.98 30.70 7.13
C LEU A 245 -24.50 30.69 8.59
N HIS A 246 -23.17 30.60 8.81
CA HIS A 246 -22.56 30.54 10.15
C HIS A 246 -21.21 31.30 10.23
N ASN A 247 -21.05 32.31 9.40
CA ASN A 247 -19.83 33.12 9.40
C ASN A 247 -19.89 34.16 10.56
N GLU A 248 -19.95 33.66 11.78
CA GLU A 248 -19.80 34.50 12.96
C GLU A 248 -18.34 34.87 13.14
N PRO A 249 -18.06 36.14 13.50
CA PRO A 249 -16.70 36.54 13.82
C PRO A 249 -16.12 35.68 14.95
N ASP A 250 -14.82 35.36 14.87
CA ASP A 250 -14.11 34.74 15.98
C ASP A 250 -14.31 35.57 17.26
N PRO A 251 -14.87 34.98 18.33
CA PRO A 251 -15.19 35.71 19.56
C PRO A 251 -13.95 36.37 20.22
N ASN A 252 -12.73 35.95 19.87
CA ASN A 252 -11.50 36.51 20.41
C ASN A 252 -10.86 37.59 19.52
N THR A 253 -11.04 37.51 18.21
CA THR A 253 -10.41 38.44 17.23
C THR A 253 -11.41 39.36 16.56
N GLY A 254 -12.70 39.05 16.56
CA GLY A 254 -13.72 39.84 15.87
C GLY A 254 -13.67 39.71 14.34
N GLU A 255 -12.79 38.86 13.80
CA GLU A 255 -12.60 38.68 12.37
C GLU A 255 -13.41 37.48 11.84
N LEU A 256 -13.96 37.64 10.63
CA LEU A 256 -14.57 36.52 9.91
C LEU A 256 -13.50 35.49 9.53
N ALA A 257 -13.75 34.21 9.83
CA ALA A 257 -12.81 33.15 9.50
C ALA A 257 -12.75 32.94 7.97
N GLY A 258 -11.69 33.43 7.34
CA GLY A 258 -11.37 33.10 5.95
C GLY A 258 -11.14 31.58 5.75
N PRO A 259 -10.93 31.12 4.51
CA PRO A 259 -10.59 29.72 4.24
C PRO A 259 -9.31 29.29 4.98
N SER A 260 -9.18 28.02 5.31
CA SER A 260 -7.98 27.47 5.95
C SER A 260 -6.78 27.58 5.01
N ALA A 261 -5.63 27.99 5.56
CA ALA A 261 -4.38 27.98 4.81
C ALA A 261 -3.94 26.52 4.55
N ILE A 262 -3.62 26.21 3.30
CA ILE A 262 -3.15 24.88 2.91
C ILE A 262 -1.66 24.89 2.53
N THR A 263 -0.91 23.93 3.02
CA THR A 263 0.48 23.67 2.61
C THR A 263 0.59 22.20 2.21
N VAL A 264 0.95 21.93 0.97
CA VAL A 264 1.19 20.57 0.50
C VAL A 264 2.64 20.39 0.09
N VAL A 265 3.18 19.21 0.40
CA VAL A 265 4.53 18.81 -0.02
C VAL A 265 4.44 17.53 -0.81
N GLY A 266 5.06 17.51 -1.97
CA GLY A 266 5.01 16.33 -2.83
C GLY A 266 6.16 16.24 -3.82
N ASP A 267 6.30 15.05 -4.38
CA ASP A 267 7.25 14.71 -5.43
C ASP A 267 6.59 13.80 -6.46
N SER A 268 6.23 14.35 -7.62
CA SER A 268 5.61 13.57 -8.72
C SER A 268 6.48 12.39 -9.16
N ASP A 269 7.82 12.49 -9.03
CA ASP A 269 8.74 11.41 -9.37
C ASP A 269 8.73 10.26 -8.33
N GLN A 270 8.09 10.45 -7.19
CA GLN A 270 7.89 9.43 -6.14
C GLN A 270 6.44 8.93 -6.05
N SER A 271 5.58 9.26 -7.04
CA SER A 271 4.22 8.72 -7.10
C SER A 271 4.24 7.27 -7.59
N ILE A 272 4.01 6.33 -6.68
CA ILE A 272 4.11 4.88 -6.90
C ILE A 272 2.89 4.11 -6.38
N TYR A 273 1.76 4.80 -6.18
CA TYR A 273 0.53 4.23 -5.66
C TYR A 273 -0.68 4.42 -6.59
N ALA A 274 -0.44 4.52 -7.93
CA ALA A 274 -1.54 4.63 -8.89
C ALA A 274 -2.48 3.40 -8.84
N PHE A 275 -1.94 2.21 -8.53
CA PHE A 275 -2.74 1.00 -8.29
C PHE A 275 -3.68 1.09 -7.06
N ARG A 276 -3.52 2.11 -6.19
CA ARG A 276 -4.41 2.48 -5.09
C ARG A 276 -5.22 3.74 -5.37
N GLY A 277 -5.26 4.18 -6.63
CA GLY A 277 -6.00 5.35 -7.04
C GLY A 277 -5.28 6.69 -6.82
N ALA A 278 -3.97 6.70 -6.51
CA ALA A 278 -3.20 7.94 -6.45
C ALA A 278 -3.23 8.66 -7.79
N ASP A 279 -3.48 9.97 -7.76
CA ASP A 279 -3.61 10.79 -8.94
C ASP A 279 -2.59 11.94 -8.96
N MET A 280 -1.59 11.81 -9.83
CA MET A 280 -0.54 12.84 -9.99
C MET A 280 -1.09 14.19 -10.49
N ARG A 281 -2.28 14.20 -11.11
CA ARG A 281 -2.93 15.45 -11.55
C ARG A 281 -3.20 16.39 -10.39
N ASN A 282 -3.36 15.87 -9.17
CA ASN A 282 -3.55 16.68 -7.96
C ASN A 282 -2.42 17.70 -7.74
N ILE A 283 -1.16 17.35 -8.05
CA ILE A 283 -0.04 18.31 -8.01
C ILE A 283 -0.11 19.28 -9.20
N ALA A 284 -0.36 18.77 -10.40
CA ALA A 284 -0.35 19.59 -11.61
C ALA A 284 -1.50 20.63 -11.61
N GLU A 285 -2.64 20.27 -11.05
CA GLU A 285 -3.83 21.13 -11.00
C GLU A 285 -3.93 21.98 -9.72
N PHE A 286 -2.98 21.84 -8.78
CA PHE A 286 -3.02 22.54 -7.50
C PHE A 286 -3.23 24.06 -7.62
N ALA A 287 -2.51 24.71 -8.56
CA ALA A 287 -2.63 26.15 -8.77
C ALA A 287 -4.00 26.59 -9.31
N LYS A 288 -4.67 25.70 -10.05
CA LYS A 288 -6.03 25.91 -10.53
C LYS A 288 -7.05 25.75 -9.41
N ASP A 289 -6.84 24.74 -8.58
CA ASP A 289 -7.76 24.40 -7.48
C ASP A 289 -7.64 25.33 -6.28
N PHE A 290 -6.46 25.91 -6.08
CA PHE A 290 -6.17 26.86 -5.01
C PHE A 290 -5.63 28.18 -5.59
N PRO A 291 -6.53 29.10 -6.04
CA PRO A 291 -6.12 30.38 -6.59
C PRO A 291 -5.28 31.20 -5.61
N GLY A 292 -4.22 31.84 -6.11
CA GLY A 292 -3.27 32.58 -5.29
C GLY A 292 -2.21 31.71 -4.62
N SER A 293 -2.14 30.41 -4.99
CA SER A 293 -1.10 29.51 -4.51
C SER A 293 0.30 29.93 -4.99
N LYS A 294 1.29 29.61 -4.17
CA LYS A 294 2.70 29.75 -4.48
C LYS A 294 3.36 28.39 -4.58
N THR A 295 4.27 28.21 -5.55
CA THR A 295 5.07 27.01 -5.69
C THR A 295 6.53 27.29 -5.32
N ILE A 296 7.12 26.43 -4.48
CA ILE A 296 8.53 26.47 -4.09
C ILE A 296 9.17 25.14 -4.43
N LEU A 297 10.33 25.16 -5.11
CA LEU A 297 11.11 23.98 -5.48
C LEU A 297 12.22 23.73 -4.46
N LEU A 298 12.36 22.47 -3.99
CA LEU A 298 13.46 22.03 -3.15
C LEU A 298 14.29 20.99 -3.91
N GLU A 299 15.45 21.41 -4.43
CA GLU A 299 16.31 20.58 -5.28
C GLU A 299 17.58 20.10 -4.58
N GLN A 300 18.02 20.77 -3.53
CA GLN A 300 19.18 20.33 -2.75
C GLN A 300 18.86 19.07 -1.95
N ASN A 301 19.59 17.99 -2.23
CA ASN A 301 19.47 16.72 -1.54
C ASN A 301 20.50 16.65 -0.38
N TYR A 302 20.06 16.17 0.77
CA TYR A 302 20.89 16.01 1.98
C TYR A 302 21.08 14.53 2.37
N ARG A 303 20.61 13.61 1.54
CA ARG A 303 20.62 12.16 1.83
C ARG A 303 21.76 11.46 1.10
N SER A 304 21.80 11.57 -0.20
CA SER A 304 22.58 10.72 -1.09
C SER A 304 23.81 11.44 -1.65
N THR A 305 24.81 10.67 -2.06
CA THR A 305 25.96 11.16 -2.83
C THR A 305 25.55 11.51 -4.26
N GLN A 306 26.36 12.34 -4.94
CA GLN A 306 26.02 12.87 -6.26
C GLN A 306 25.91 11.78 -7.34
N ASN A 307 26.75 10.74 -7.30
CA ASN A 307 26.68 9.65 -8.28
C ASN A 307 25.34 8.91 -8.25
N ILE A 308 24.81 8.65 -7.04
CA ILE A 308 23.48 8.05 -6.86
C ILE A 308 22.40 8.96 -7.46
N LEU A 309 22.46 10.26 -7.15
CA LEU A 309 21.49 11.23 -7.65
C LEU A 309 21.57 11.41 -9.17
N SER A 310 22.77 11.45 -9.73
CA SER A 310 22.96 11.58 -11.17
C SER A 310 22.39 10.39 -11.93
N ALA A 311 22.58 9.17 -11.40
CA ALA A 311 21.97 7.98 -11.97
C ALA A 311 20.43 7.97 -11.82
N ALA A 312 19.91 8.34 -10.65
CA ALA A 312 18.48 8.43 -10.43
C ALA A 312 17.82 9.50 -11.30
N ASN A 313 18.45 10.68 -11.45
CA ASN A 313 18.00 11.74 -12.36
C ASN A 313 17.99 11.25 -13.82
N ALA A 314 19.03 10.53 -14.26
CA ALA A 314 19.10 9.99 -15.61
C ALA A 314 17.96 9.00 -15.90
N VAL A 315 17.69 8.08 -14.98
CA VAL A 315 16.58 7.13 -15.08
C VAL A 315 15.23 7.86 -15.14
N ILE A 316 14.95 8.76 -14.20
CA ILE A 316 13.62 9.38 -14.11
C ILE A 316 13.37 10.41 -15.21
N SER A 317 14.41 10.99 -15.80
CA SER A 317 14.30 11.95 -16.90
C SER A 317 13.66 11.37 -18.16
N LYS A 318 13.56 10.04 -18.28
CA LYS A 318 12.88 9.37 -19.40
C LYS A 318 11.35 9.36 -19.26
N ASN A 319 10.81 9.78 -18.13
CA ASN A 319 9.37 10.03 -18.00
C ASN A 319 9.03 11.42 -18.54
N PHE A 320 7.99 11.51 -19.37
CA PHE A 320 7.66 12.75 -20.12
C PHE A 320 6.77 13.72 -19.33
N ASP A 321 5.94 13.21 -18.41
CA ASP A 321 4.95 14.00 -17.68
C ASP A 321 5.45 14.38 -16.29
N ARG A 322 6.51 15.20 -16.22
CA ARG A 322 7.11 15.62 -14.95
C ARG A 322 7.57 17.08 -14.98
N PRO A 323 7.48 17.83 -13.87
CA PRO A 323 8.17 19.12 -13.74
C PRO A 323 9.68 18.91 -13.84
N GLU A 324 10.36 19.79 -14.59
CA GLU A 324 11.82 19.76 -14.61
C GLU A 324 12.37 20.10 -13.24
N LYS A 325 13.16 19.18 -12.69
CA LYS A 325 13.95 19.38 -11.49
C LYS A 325 15.22 18.53 -11.57
N ASN A 326 16.31 19.05 -11.05
CA ASN A 326 17.59 18.37 -10.96
C ASN A 326 18.05 18.32 -9.51
N LEU A 327 18.07 17.12 -8.94
CA LEU A 327 18.62 16.95 -7.60
C LEU A 327 20.12 17.03 -7.63
N TRP A 328 20.67 17.78 -6.70
CA TRP A 328 22.11 17.93 -6.49
C TRP A 328 22.45 17.85 -5.00
N SER A 329 23.69 17.46 -4.68
CA SER A 329 24.14 17.25 -3.30
C SER A 329 25.53 17.84 -3.08
N ASP A 330 25.73 18.37 -1.86
CA ASP A 330 27.07 18.79 -1.38
C ASP A 330 27.83 17.63 -0.70
N ALA A 331 27.28 16.42 -0.64
CA ALA A 331 27.91 15.25 -0.02
C ALA A 331 29.08 14.64 -0.83
N GLY A 332 29.45 15.28 -1.94
CA GLY A 332 30.47 14.80 -2.87
C GLY A 332 29.96 13.72 -3.83
N ASP A 333 30.85 13.28 -4.74
CA ASP A 333 30.47 12.32 -5.80
C ASP A 333 30.09 10.96 -5.22
N GLY A 334 30.79 10.50 -4.19
CA GLY A 334 30.62 9.16 -3.62
C GLY A 334 31.18 8.05 -4.51
N GLU A 335 30.91 6.80 -4.15
CA GLU A 335 31.33 5.64 -4.94
C GLU A 335 30.46 5.47 -6.18
N LYS A 336 31.00 4.76 -7.20
CA LYS A 336 30.23 4.35 -8.36
C LYS A 336 29.18 3.31 -7.97
N ILE A 337 28.10 3.25 -8.72
CA ILE A 337 27.05 2.26 -8.56
C ILE A 337 27.57 0.90 -9.04
N VAL A 338 27.47 -0.12 -8.22
CA VAL A 338 27.87 -1.47 -8.60
C VAL A 338 26.71 -2.15 -9.29
N SER A 339 26.95 -2.63 -10.54
CA SER A 339 25.97 -3.41 -11.30
C SER A 339 26.47 -4.84 -11.45
N PHE A 340 25.73 -5.80 -10.87
CA PHE A 340 26.10 -7.22 -10.90
C PHE A 340 25.09 -8.04 -11.72
N THR A 341 25.60 -9.00 -12.51
CA THR A 341 24.77 -9.97 -13.21
C THR A 341 25.15 -11.39 -12.79
N GLY A 342 24.24 -12.06 -12.09
CA GLY A 342 24.36 -13.47 -11.71
C GLY A 342 23.96 -14.40 -12.86
N LEU A 343 24.47 -15.65 -12.84
CA LEU A 343 23.99 -16.70 -13.76
C LEU A 343 22.54 -17.08 -13.45
N ASP A 344 22.22 -17.18 -12.18
CA ASP A 344 20.88 -17.50 -11.65
C ASP A 344 20.60 -16.73 -10.33
N GLU A 345 19.43 -16.96 -9.75
CA GLU A 345 18.99 -16.36 -8.49
C GLU A 345 19.89 -16.72 -7.28
N ARG A 346 20.55 -17.87 -7.33
CA ARG A 346 21.45 -18.30 -6.26
C ARG A 346 22.78 -17.59 -6.35
N GLY A 347 23.31 -17.45 -7.56
CA GLY A 347 24.54 -16.68 -7.80
C GLY A 347 24.37 -15.21 -7.44
N GLU A 348 23.18 -14.62 -7.70
CA GLU A 348 22.84 -13.28 -7.29
C GLU A 348 22.79 -13.18 -5.75
N ALA A 349 22.08 -14.09 -5.07
CA ALA A 349 21.96 -14.10 -3.62
C ALA A 349 23.31 -14.27 -2.93
N ALA A 350 24.16 -15.20 -3.40
CA ALA A 350 25.49 -15.41 -2.86
C ALA A 350 26.36 -14.14 -2.97
N TYR A 351 26.38 -13.49 -4.14
CA TYR A 351 27.12 -12.24 -4.32
C TYR A 351 26.65 -11.16 -3.32
N ILE A 352 25.33 -10.98 -3.19
CA ILE A 352 24.77 -9.96 -2.29
C ILE A 352 25.18 -10.24 -0.83
N VAL A 353 25.09 -11.48 -0.38
CA VAL A 353 25.43 -11.85 1.00
C VAL A 353 26.93 -11.69 1.25
N ASP A 354 27.79 -12.02 0.29
CA ASP A 354 29.22 -11.76 0.36
C ASP A 354 29.52 -10.27 0.51
N GLN A 355 28.87 -9.40 -0.30
CA GLN A 355 29.01 -7.95 -0.18
C GLN A 355 28.53 -7.42 1.18
N ILE A 356 27.42 -7.93 1.70
CA ILE A 356 26.90 -7.58 3.04
C ILE A 356 27.95 -7.93 4.12
N GLN A 357 28.55 -9.11 4.04
CA GLN A 357 29.57 -9.53 5.00
C GLN A 357 30.85 -8.68 4.91
N ASP A 358 31.26 -8.32 3.69
CA ASP A 358 32.44 -7.50 3.49
C ASP A 358 32.22 -6.07 3.98
N LEU A 359 31.05 -5.49 3.76
CA LEU A 359 30.66 -4.20 4.32
C LEU A 359 30.59 -4.27 5.85
N ARG A 360 30.08 -5.37 6.41
CA ARG A 360 30.08 -5.60 7.85
C ARG A 360 31.48 -5.61 8.45
N LYS A 361 32.45 -6.26 7.78
CA LYS A 361 33.88 -6.26 8.18
C LYS A 361 34.49 -4.86 8.12
N GLN A 362 34.00 -4.02 7.19
CA GLN A 362 34.41 -2.62 7.05
C GLN A 362 33.77 -1.68 8.08
N GLY A 363 32.83 -2.19 8.91
CA GLY A 363 32.22 -1.45 10.02
C GLY A 363 30.77 -1.02 9.81
N THR A 364 30.17 -1.24 8.65
CA THR A 364 28.75 -0.92 8.40
C THR A 364 27.86 -1.86 9.21
N ALA A 365 26.91 -1.32 9.97
CA ALA A 365 25.98 -2.16 10.74
C ALA A 365 24.92 -2.79 9.82
N TYR A 366 24.43 -4.00 10.16
CA TYR A 366 23.39 -4.65 9.37
C TYR A 366 22.12 -3.80 9.26
N ARG A 367 21.73 -3.08 10.32
CA ARG A 367 20.58 -2.18 10.32
C ARG A 367 20.70 -1.02 9.31
N ASP A 368 21.91 -0.68 8.89
CA ASP A 368 22.19 0.39 7.93
C ASP A 368 22.17 -0.11 6.48
N MET A 369 21.86 -1.39 6.27
CA MET A 369 21.77 -2.05 4.97
C MET A 369 20.37 -2.57 4.70
N ALA A 370 19.90 -2.48 3.43
CA ALA A 370 18.64 -3.10 3.04
C ALA A 370 18.73 -3.74 1.65
N VAL A 371 17.98 -4.84 1.47
CA VAL A 371 17.76 -5.49 0.18
C VAL A 371 16.33 -5.20 -0.27
N LEU A 372 16.20 -4.55 -1.42
CA LEU A 372 14.93 -4.13 -1.99
C LEU A 372 14.62 -4.90 -3.27
N TYR A 373 13.39 -5.36 -3.39
CA TYR A 373 12.93 -6.11 -4.56
C TYR A 373 11.52 -5.67 -4.99
N ARG A 374 11.14 -6.00 -6.22
CA ARG A 374 9.82 -5.64 -6.77
C ARG A 374 8.69 -6.49 -6.17
N THR A 375 8.92 -7.77 -5.93
CA THR A 375 7.93 -8.71 -5.40
C THR A 375 8.56 -9.63 -4.36
N ASN A 376 7.77 -10.04 -3.36
CA ASN A 376 8.21 -10.99 -2.33
C ASN A 376 8.60 -12.37 -2.89
N ALA A 377 8.23 -12.69 -4.13
CA ALA A 377 8.62 -13.94 -4.79
C ALA A 377 10.15 -14.08 -4.98
N LEU A 378 10.90 -12.96 -4.87
CA LEU A 378 12.36 -12.94 -4.99
C LEU A 378 13.06 -13.20 -3.65
N SER A 379 12.38 -13.07 -2.50
CA SER A 379 13.03 -13.17 -1.19
C SER A 379 13.54 -14.58 -0.83
N PRO A 380 12.92 -15.71 -1.25
CA PRO A 380 13.31 -17.03 -0.74
C PRO A 380 14.77 -17.42 -1.01
N SER A 381 15.34 -17.06 -2.16
CA SER A 381 16.75 -17.34 -2.48
C SER A 381 17.69 -16.51 -1.59
N LEU A 382 17.36 -15.25 -1.35
CA LEU A 382 18.09 -14.35 -0.46
C LEU A 382 18.02 -14.81 0.98
N GLU A 383 16.82 -15.19 1.47
CA GLU A 383 16.62 -15.69 2.82
C GLU A 383 17.40 -16.99 3.07
N ALA A 384 17.39 -17.92 2.08
CA ALA A 384 18.14 -19.16 2.17
C ALA A 384 19.66 -18.90 2.29
N GLU A 385 20.18 -17.96 1.51
CA GLU A 385 21.60 -17.62 1.53
C GLU A 385 22.00 -16.87 2.81
N LEU A 386 21.22 -15.86 3.24
CA LEU A 386 21.43 -15.15 4.52
C LEU A 386 21.43 -16.12 5.70
N LYS A 387 20.51 -17.09 5.72
CA LYS A 387 20.44 -18.12 6.75
C LYS A 387 21.65 -19.06 6.70
N SER A 388 22.08 -19.48 5.49
CA SER A 388 23.25 -20.37 5.31
C SER A 388 24.52 -19.72 5.86
N GLN A 389 24.67 -18.42 5.64
CA GLN A 389 25.81 -17.59 6.05
C GLN A 389 25.66 -17.02 7.48
N ARG A 390 24.55 -17.32 8.18
CA ARG A 390 24.21 -16.83 9.53
C ARG A 390 24.18 -15.31 9.64
N VAL A 391 23.73 -14.62 8.60
CA VAL A 391 23.50 -13.19 8.62
C VAL A 391 22.11 -12.93 9.18
N PRO A 392 21.97 -12.12 10.25
CA PRO A 392 20.66 -11.78 10.80
C PRO A 392 19.87 -10.91 9.82
N TYR A 393 18.64 -11.29 9.53
CA TYR A 393 17.76 -10.54 8.62
C TYR A 393 16.32 -10.50 9.13
N MET A 394 15.57 -9.51 8.65
CA MET A 394 14.14 -9.35 8.89
C MET A 394 13.43 -9.07 7.55
N VAL A 395 12.35 -9.80 7.27
CA VAL A 395 11.51 -9.57 6.09
C VAL A 395 10.35 -8.68 6.48
N ILE A 396 10.33 -7.46 5.95
CA ILE A 396 9.30 -6.47 6.22
C ILE A 396 8.17 -6.62 5.21
N GLY A 397 6.92 -6.69 5.72
CA GLY A 397 5.74 -6.93 4.88
C GLY A 397 5.51 -8.40 4.52
N GLY A 398 6.09 -9.34 5.29
CA GLY A 398 5.70 -10.76 5.33
C GLY A 398 4.28 -10.94 5.89
N LEU A 399 3.92 -12.16 6.31
CA LEU A 399 2.66 -12.37 7.05
C LEU A 399 2.68 -11.51 8.32
N LYS A 400 1.89 -10.45 8.30
CA LYS A 400 1.83 -9.47 9.39
C LYS A 400 1.45 -10.18 10.69
N PHE A 401 2.04 -9.75 11.80
CA PHE A 401 1.72 -10.27 13.12
C PHE A 401 0.20 -10.34 13.36
N TYR A 402 -0.50 -9.24 13.06
CA TYR A 402 -1.95 -9.14 13.21
C TYR A 402 -2.77 -9.94 12.18
N GLU A 403 -2.15 -10.49 11.13
CA GLU A 403 -2.81 -11.37 10.15
C GLU A 403 -2.73 -12.85 10.52
N ARG A 404 -1.94 -13.21 11.54
CA ARG A 404 -1.83 -14.57 12.04
C ARG A 404 -3.16 -15.05 12.59
N LYS A 405 -3.49 -16.33 12.37
CA LYS A 405 -4.79 -16.89 12.72
C LYS A 405 -5.11 -16.68 14.21
N GLU A 406 -4.18 -17.06 15.09
CA GLU A 406 -4.32 -16.96 16.54
C GLU A 406 -4.51 -15.52 17.02
N ILE A 407 -3.85 -14.57 16.39
CA ILE A 407 -3.97 -13.15 16.70
C ILE A 407 -5.34 -12.63 16.26
N LYS A 408 -5.76 -12.95 15.03
CA LYS A 408 -7.10 -12.58 14.53
C LYS A 408 -8.22 -13.20 15.37
N ASP A 409 -8.06 -14.45 15.84
CA ASP A 409 -9.03 -15.09 16.71
C ASP A 409 -9.11 -14.36 18.07
N ALA A 410 -7.95 -14.00 18.64
CA ALA A 410 -7.87 -13.22 19.88
C ALA A 410 -8.50 -11.83 19.75
N LEU A 411 -8.18 -11.09 18.67
CA LEU A 411 -8.76 -9.79 18.38
C LEU A 411 -10.27 -9.86 18.11
N ALA A 412 -10.76 -10.96 17.51
CA ALA A 412 -12.19 -11.16 17.29
C ALA A 412 -13.00 -11.28 18.60
N TYR A 413 -12.42 -11.83 19.70
CA TYR A 413 -13.03 -11.76 21.02
C TYR A 413 -13.18 -10.31 21.48
N LEU A 414 -12.11 -9.50 21.38
CA LEU A 414 -12.19 -8.08 21.75
C LEU A 414 -13.18 -7.32 20.86
N THR A 415 -13.22 -7.63 19.55
CA THR A 415 -14.17 -7.01 18.62
C THR A 415 -15.62 -7.34 18.96
N ALA A 416 -15.92 -8.60 19.33
CA ALA A 416 -17.26 -9.03 19.71
C ALA A 416 -17.74 -8.38 21.02
N ILE A 417 -16.81 -8.02 21.93
CA ILE A 417 -17.07 -7.27 23.16
C ILE A 417 -17.29 -5.79 22.84
N ALA A 418 -16.38 -5.16 22.11
CA ALA A 418 -16.45 -3.73 21.80
C ALA A 418 -17.65 -3.37 20.90
N ASN A 419 -18.00 -4.27 19.97
CA ASN A 419 -19.13 -4.08 19.05
C ASN A 419 -19.98 -5.35 18.96
N PRO A 420 -20.99 -5.52 19.83
CA PRO A 420 -21.89 -6.69 19.84
C PRO A 420 -22.71 -6.87 18.55
N ARG A 421 -22.74 -5.88 17.67
CA ARG A 421 -23.39 -5.94 16.35
C ARG A 421 -22.49 -6.51 15.26
N ASN A 422 -21.20 -6.72 15.53
CA ASN A 422 -20.26 -7.27 14.57
C ASN A 422 -20.44 -8.79 14.41
N ASP A 423 -21.33 -9.19 13.50
CA ASP A 423 -21.66 -10.59 13.25
C ASP A 423 -20.42 -11.40 12.78
N GLU A 424 -19.48 -10.80 12.04
CA GLU A 424 -18.30 -11.51 11.53
C GLU A 424 -17.34 -11.91 12.67
N ALA A 425 -17.13 -11.01 13.64
CA ALA A 425 -16.30 -11.31 14.80
C ALA A 425 -16.90 -12.45 15.64
N VAL A 426 -18.21 -12.40 15.91
CA VAL A 426 -18.90 -13.43 16.68
C VAL A 426 -18.87 -14.79 15.97
N ARG A 427 -19.09 -14.82 14.64
CA ARG A 427 -19.02 -16.04 13.82
C ARG A 427 -17.62 -16.64 13.82
N ARG A 428 -16.58 -15.80 13.73
CA ARG A 428 -15.19 -16.23 13.73
C ARG A 428 -14.85 -17.03 14.99
N ILE A 429 -15.27 -16.55 16.16
CA ILE A 429 -14.96 -17.18 17.46
C ILE A 429 -16.00 -18.21 17.92
N LEU A 430 -17.10 -18.39 17.19
CA LEU A 430 -18.20 -19.30 17.56
C LEU A 430 -17.71 -20.72 17.81
N ASN A 431 -16.84 -21.23 16.97
CA ASN A 431 -16.27 -22.58 17.06
C ASN A 431 -14.73 -22.58 17.19
N GLU A 432 -14.14 -21.49 17.65
CA GLU A 432 -12.73 -21.35 17.98
C GLU A 432 -12.56 -20.98 19.47
N PRO A 433 -12.07 -21.90 20.34
CA PRO A 433 -11.72 -23.29 20.06
C PRO A 433 -12.93 -24.15 19.72
N SER A 434 -12.69 -25.37 19.23
CA SER A 434 -13.77 -26.26 18.75
C SER A 434 -14.80 -26.56 19.84
N ARG A 435 -16.06 -26.18 19.61
CA ARG A 435 -17.21 -26.43 20.49
C ARG A 435 -18.20 -27.40 19.88
N GLY A 436 -17.86 -28.02 18.73
CA GLY A 436 -18.74 -28.92 17.99
C GLY A 436 -19.86 -28.19 17.23
N ILE A 437 -19.75 -26.88 17.05
CA ILE A 437 -20.69 -26.04 16.32
C ILE A 437 -20.27 -26.01 14.85
N GLY A 438 -20.95 -26.78 14.00
CA GLY A 438 -20.65 -26.86 12.58
C GLY A 438 -21.39 -25.80 11.75
N GLU A 439 -20.98 -25.65 10.49
CA GLU A 439 -21.52 -24.68 9.53
C GLU A 439 -23.06 -24.72 9.39
N LYS A 440 -23.66 -25.92 9.44
CA LYS A 440 -25.13 -26.04 9.39
C LYS A 440 -25.83 -25.38 10.58
N THR A 441 -25.22 -25.38 11.76
CA THR A 441 -25.78 -24.73 12.96
C THR A 441 -25.60 -23.23 12.86
N GLU A 442 -24.42 -22.78 12.41
CA GLU A 442 -24.16 -21.37 12.13
C GLU A 442 -25.16 -20.78 11.15
N LEU A 443 -25.43 -21.47 10.02
CA LEU A 443 -26.43 -21.05 9.03
C LEU A 443 -27.82 -20.92 9.62
N LYS A 444 -28.25 -21.84 10.48
CA LYS A 444 -29.57 -21.75 11.19
C LYS A 444 -29.64 -20.53 12.08
N ILE A 445 -28.57 -20.21 12.80
CA ILE A 445 -28.50 -19.00 13.67
C ILE A 445 -28.54 -17.75 12.81
N ALA A 446 -27.80 -17.73 11.68
CA ALA A 446 -27.80 -16.62 10.73
C ALA A 446 -29.19 -16.39 10.10
N GLU A 447 -29.92 -17.48 9.79
CA GLU A 447 -31.29 -17.41 9.28
C GLU A 447 -32.25 -16.87 10.33
N LEU A 448 -32.10 -17.28 11.61
CA LEU A 448 -32.83 -16.74 12.71
C LEU A 448 -32.58 -15.24 12.90
N ALA A 449 -31.30 -14.83 12.87
CA ALA A 449 -30.91 -13.42 12.97
C ALA A 449 -31.52 -12.57 11.84
N ARG A 450 -31.53 -13.10 10.61
CA ARG A 450 -32.15 -12.44 9.44
C ARG A 450 -33.66 -12.32 9.59
N ARG A 451 -34.33 -13.41 10.00
CA ARG A 451 -35.79 -13.43 10.19
C ARG A 451 -36.25 -12.46 11.26
N ASP A 452 -35.48 -12.37 12.36
CA ASP A 452 -35.81 -11.54 13.52
C ASP A 452 -35.24 -10.13 13.42
N GLU A 453 -34.61 -9.76 12.29
CA GLU A 453 -33.93 -8.48 12.02
C GLU A 453 -32.96 -8.10 13.17
N SER A 454 -32.27 -9.10 13.74
CA SER A 454 -31.39 -8.97 14.89
C SER A 454 -29.92 -9.25 14.51
N SER A 455 -28.98 -8.93 15.41
CA SER A 455 -27.59 -9.36 15.25
C SER A 455 -27.44 -10.86 15.47
N PHE A 456 -26.36 -11.45 14.94
CA PHE A 456 -26.03 -12.87 15.16
C PHE A 456 -25.90 -13.19 16.66
N ARG A 457 -25.31 -12.28 17.45
CA ARG A 457 -25.21 -12.41 18.90
C ARG A 457 -26.57 -12.43 19.58
N GLN A 458 -27.50 -11.58 19.16
CA GLN A 458 -28.87 -11.58 19.71
C GLN A 458 -29.64 -12.87 19.36
N ALA A 459 -29.38 -13.43 18.17
CA ALA A 459 -29.97 -14.70 17.77
C ALA A 459 -29.45 -15.89 18.60
N LEU A 460 -28.22 -15.83 19.13
CA LEU A 460 -27.68 -16.85 20.04
C LEU A 460 -28.52 -17.00 21.32
N LEU A 461 -29.18 -15.94 21.81
CA LEU A 461 -30.03 -15.96 22.98
C LEU A 461 -31.37 -16.71 22.73
N LYS A 462 -31.71 -16.97 21.47
CA LYS A 462 -32.98 -17.59 21.06
C LYS A 462 -32.80 -18.99 20.48
N THR A 463 -31.66 -19.63 20.70
CA THR A 463 -31.30 -20.92 20.09
C THR A 463 -32.20 -22.09 20.47
N ASP A 464 -32.95 -21.99 21.56
CA ASP A 464 -33.95 -23.00 21.95
C ASP A 464 -35.04 -23.20 20.87
N SER A 465 -35.33 -22.16 20.09
CA SER A 465 -36.29 -22.20 18.98
C SER A 465 -35.81 -22.97 17.75
N LEU A 466 -34.51 -23.28 17.66
CA LEU A 466 -33.89 -23.92 16.47
C LEU A 466 -33.97 -25.44 16.45
N GLY A 467 -34.51 -26.07 17.48
CA GLY A 467 -34.63 -27.52 17.58
C GLY A 467 -33.30 -28.25 17.56
N LEU A 468 -32.25 -27.67 18.15
CA LEU A 468 -30.94 -28.26 18.28
C LEU A 468 -30.88 -29.30 19.36
N GLY A 469 -29.97 -30.27 19.24
CA GLY A 469 -29.79 -31.28 20.29
C GLY A 469 -29.20 -30.66 21.59
N PRO A 470 -29.45 -31.27 22.79
CA PRO A 470 -29.10 -30.69 24.10
C PRO A 470 -27.61 -30.29 24.21
N LYS A 471 -26.70 -31.04 23.59
CA LYS A 471 -25.26 -30.76 23.61
C LYS A 471 -24.91 -29.46 22.87
N LEU A 472 -25.53 -29.24 21.72
CA LEU A 472 -25.31 -28.02 20.91
C LEU A 472 -25.94 -26.80 21.60
N THR A 473 -27.15 -26.93 22.12
CA THR A 473 -27.83 -25.87 22.89
C THR A 473 -26.99 -25.46 24.08
N ALA A 474 -26.47 -26.42 24.85
CA ALA A 474 -25.59 -26.13 25.99
C ALA A 474 -24.28 -25.41 25.51
N ALA A 475 -23.67 -25.84 24.41
CA ALA A 475 -22.47 -25.20 23.92
C ALA A 475 -22.73 -23.75 23.49
N LEU A 476 -23.87 -23.46 22.84
CA LEU A 476 -24.27 -22.12 22.43
C LEU A 476 -24.58 -21.23 23.62
N ASN A 477 -25.30 -21.77 24.62
CA ASN A 477 -25.61 -21.03 25.85
C ASN A 477 -24.35 -20.71 26.65
N ASN A 478 -23.40 -21.65 26.76
CA ASN A 478 -22.11 -21.40 27.40
C ASN A 478 -21.31 -20.34 26.65
N PHE A 479 -21.32 -20.36 25.33
CA PHE A 479 -20.64 -19.35 24.52
C PHE A 479 -21.29 -17.96 24.69
N SER A 480 -22.61 -17.89 24.66
CA SER A 480 -23.33 -16.62 24.92
C SER A 480 -22.99 -16.06 26.29
N LYS A 481 -23.03 -16.93 27.34
CA LYS A 481 -22.67 -16.54 28.70
C LYS A 481 -21.21 -16.04 28.78
N LEU A 482 -20.27 -16.71 28.13
CA LEU A 482 -18.89 -16.26 28.07
C LEU A 482 -18.77 -14.83 27.54
N LEU A 483 -19.48 -14.50 26.46
CA LEU A 483 -19.49 -13.15 25.91
C LEU A 483 -20.11 -12.13 26.88
N ASP A 484 -21.16 -12.50 27.57
CA ASP A 484 -21.82 -11.62 28.55
C ASP A 484 -20.93 -11.39 29.80
N ASP A 485 -20.22 -12.42 30.26
CA ASP A 485 -19.26 -12.32 31.37
C ASP A 485 -18.09 -11.40 31.01
N LEU A 486 -17.58 -11.51 29.75
CA LEU A 486 -16.50 -10.65 29.22
C LEU A 486 -16.94 -9.20 29.01
N ASP A 487 -18.20 -8.97 28.58
CA ASP A 487 -18.76 -7.63 28.44
C ASP A 487 -18.83 -6.96 29.84
N ALA A 488 -19.37 -7.68 30.85
CA ALA A 488 -19.42 -7.15 32.21
C ALA A 488 -18.03 -6.79 32.75
N MET A 489 -17.03 -7.62 32.46
CA MET A 489 -15.64 -7.38 32.86
C MET A 489 -15.03 -6.15 32.13
N SER A 490 -15.38 -5.93 30.89
CA SER A 490 -14.80 -4.87 30.06
C SER A 490 -15.11 -3.45 30.51
N VAL A 491 -16.13 -3.29 31.39
CA VAL A 491 -16.55 -1.99 31.93
C VAL A 491 -15.50 -1.39 32.88
N GLU A 492 -14.81 -2.23 33.67
CA GLU A 492 -13.88 -1.76 34.70
C GLU A 492 -12.44 -2.28 34.50
N ALA A 493 -12.27 -3.38 33.75
CA ALA A 493 -10.96 -4.02 33.59
C ALA A 493 -10.14 -3.38 32.48
N LYS A 494 -8.81 -3.53 32.56
CA LYS A 494 -7.89 -3.16 31.49
C LYS A 494 -8.05 -4.05 30.28
N ILE A 495 -7.77 -3.51 29.09
CA ILE A 495 -7.90 -4.25 27.82
C ILE A 495 -7.08 -5.55 27.83
N ALA A 496 -5.86 -5.52 28.37
CA ALA A 496 -5.01 -6.70 28.49
C ALA A 496 -5.60 -7.79 29.41
N ASP A 497 -6.29 -7.38 30.48
CA ASP A 497 -6.94 -8.32 31.40
C ASP A 497 -8.18 -8.95 30.75
N VAL A 498 -8.97 -8.17 30.01
CA VAL A 498 -10.10 -8.66 29.22
C VAL A 498 -9.65 -9.65 28.14
N LEU A 499 -8.56 -9.33 27.41
CA LEU A 499 -7.99 -10.23 26.43
C LEU A 499 -7.51 -11.54 27.05
N SER A 500 -6.78 -11.45 28.15
CA SER A 500 -6.30 -12.63 28.89
C SER A 500 -7.45 -13.49 29.39
N ALA A 501 -8.49 -12.86 29.93
CA ALA A 501 -9.72 -13.56 30.39
C ALA A 501 -10.43 -14.24 29.20
N ALA A 502 -10.56 -13.57 28.06
CA ALA A 502 -11.18 -14.13 26.86
C ALA A 502 -10.46 -15.39 26.37
N LEU A 503 -9.12 -15.38 26.33
CA LEU A 503 -8.31 -16.52 25.89
C LEU A 503 -8.36 -17.69 26.87
N ASN A 504 -8.40 -17.40 28.18
CA ASN A 504 -8.42 -18.42 29.23
C ASN A 504 -9.84 -19.02 29.42
N LEU A 505 -10.87 -18.17 29.58
CA LEU A 505 -12.23 -18.63 29.81
C LEU A 505 -12.86 -19.32 28.63
N SER A 506 -12.47 -18.93 27.40
CA SER A 506 -12.89 -19.63 26.18
C SER A 506 -12.27 -21.02 26.03
N GLY A 507 -11.15 -21.28 26.72
CA GLY A 507 -10.31 -22.47 26.56
C GLY A 507 -9.39 -22.39 25.32
N TYR A 508 -9.28 -21.22 24.67
CA TYR A 508 -8.48 -21.07 23.46
C TYR A 508 -6.99 -21.30 23.73
N ARG A 509 -6.46 -20.68 24.78
CA ARG A 509 -5.08 -20.86 25.23
C ARG A 509 -4.79 -22.30 25.62
N ALA A 510 -5.62 -22.88 26.48
CA ALA A 510 -5.48 -24.26 26.94
C ALA A 510 -5.49 -25.27 25.78
N ASN A 511 -6.32 -25.03 24.75
CA ASN A 511 -6.36 -25.90 23.57
C ASN A 511 -5.04 -25.88 22.76
N LEU A 512 -4.33 -24.75 22.74
CA LEU A 512 -3.01 -24.64 22.09
C LEU A 512 -1.90 -25.25 22.96
N GLU A 513 -1.95 -25.05 24.29
CA GLU A 513 -0.98 -25.59 25.23
C GLU A 513 -1.06 -27.12 25.34
N ASP A 514 -2.26 -27.70 25.23
CA ASP A 514 -2.49 -29.16 25.25
C ASP A 514 -2.11 -29.83 23.91
N SER A 515 -1.85 -29.06 22.87
CA SER A 515 -1.47 -29.56 21.54
C SER A 515 -0.04 -30.10 21.55
N ARG A 516 0.19 -31.13 20.74
CA ARG A 516 1.54 -31.68 20.50
C ARG A 516 2.20 -31.12 19.23
N ASP A 517 1.55 -30.18 18.55
CA ASP A 517 2.09 -29.53 17.35
C ASP A 517 3.08 -28.44 17.77
N PRO A 518 4.37 -28.51 17.35
CA PRO A 518 5.34 -27.44 17.64
C PRO A 518 4.90 -26.05 17.13
N GLN A 519 4.01 -25.98 16.15
CA GLN A 519 3.47 -24.70 15.67
C GLN A 519 2.52 -24.07 16.71
N ASP A 520 1.85 -24.85 17.54
CA ASP A 520 0.94 -24.33 18.55
C ASP A 520 1.68 -23.71 19.73
N GLU A 521 2.90 -24.18 20.06
CA GLU A 521 3.80 -23.51 21.01
C GLU A 521 4.14 -22.08 20.53
N ALA A 522 4.52 -21.93 19.26
CA ALA A 522 4.77 -20.62 18.69
C ALA A 522 3.51 -19.71 18.64
N ARG A 523 2.32 -20.30 18.54
CA ARG A 523 1.06 -19.54 18.62
C ARG A 523 0.82 -19.03 20.05
N VAL A 524 1.13 -19.80 21.08
CA VAL A 524 1.06 -19.34 22.47
C VAL A 524 2.00 -18.16 22.70
N ASP A 525 3.24 -18.25 22.22
CA ASP A 525 4.20 -17.13 22.28
C ASP A 525 3.66 -15.87 21.58
N ASN A 526 2.98 -16.03 20.44
CA ASN A 526 2.34 -14.92 19.74
C ASN A 526 1.20 -14.29 20.56
N LEU A 527 0.40 -15.08 21.26
CA LEU A 527 -0.65 -14.57 22.15
C LEU A 527 -0.05 -13.80 23.33
N ASP A 528 1.03 -14.28 23.92
CA ASP A 528 1.74 -13.57 24.99
C ASP A 528 2.34 -12.25 24.51
N ALA A 529 2.91 -12.24 23.30
CA ALA A 529 3.39 -11.03 22.67
C ALA A 529 2.23 -10.02 22.45
N LEU A 530 1.06 -10.48 21.99
CA LEU A 530 -0.11 -9.62 21.83
C LEU A 530 -0.55 -8.99 23.16
N ILE A 531 -0.64 -9.79 24.23
CA ILE A 531 -1.00 -9.29 25.57
C ILE A 531 0.01 -8.22 26.04
N GLY A 532 1.30 -8.45 25.78
CA GLY A 532 2.36 -7.48 26.06
C GLY A 532 2.16 -6.16 25.31
N GLN A 533 1.87 -6.22 24.00
CA GLN A 533 1.60 -5.04 23.18
C GLN A 533 0.35 -4.27 23.66
N VAL A 534 -0.72 -4.98 23.99
CA VAL A 534 -1.94 -4.37 24.58
C VAL A 534 -1.62 -3.63 25.88
N SER A 535 -0.81 -4.24 26.73
CA SER A 535 -0.42 -3.63 28.02
C SER A 535 0.44 -2.38 27.81
N GLU A 536 1.33 -2.39 26.83
CA GLU A 536 2.15 -1.23 26.46
C GLU A 536 1.31 -0.11 25.89
N TYR A 537 0.38 -0.42 24.96
CA TYR A 537 -0.55 0.54 24.39
C TYR A 537 -1.35 1.24 25.48
N GLN A 538 -1.89 0.48 26.45
CA GLN A 538 -2.68 1.04 27.53
C GLN A 538 -1.86 1.87 28.53
N ARG A 539 -0.54 1.63 28.62
CA ARG A 539 0.37 2.48 29.40
C ARG A 539 0.57 3.84 28.74
N GLN A 540 0.63 3.87 27.41
CA GLN A 540 0.73 5.11 26.63
C GLN A 540 -0.60 5.88 26.57
N TYR A 541 -1.72 5.13 26.52
CA TYR A 541 -3.07 5.67 26.42
C TYR A 541 -3.97 5.10 27.53
N PRO A 542 -3.86 5.60 28.79
CA PRO A 542 -4.55 5.00 29.95
C PRO A 542 -6.07 4.95 29.84
N GLU A 543 -6.66 5.92 29.14
CA GLU A 543 -8.12 6.07 28.97
C GLU A 543 -8.64 5.42 27.67
N ALA A 544 -7.76 4.74 26.90
CA ALA A 544 -8.16 4.15 25.63
C ALA A 544 -9.14 3.00 25.81
N THR A 545 -10.16 2.99 24.98
CA THR A 545 -11.16 1.93 24.89
C THR A 545 -10.68 0.75 24.05
N ILE A 546 -11.32 -0.42 24.20
CA ILE A 546 -11.08 -1.58 23.31
C ILE A 546 -11.31 -1.19 21.83
N ALA A 547 -12.34 -0.40 21.54
CA ALA A 547 -12.65 0.02 20.18
C ALA A 547 -11.57 0.92 19.57
N GLU A 548 -10.95 1.80 20.36
CA GLU A 548 -9.83 2.64 19.90
C GLU A 548 -8.58 1.80 19.65
N TYR A 549 -8.24 0.88 20.55
CA TYR A 549 -7.14 -0.05 20.37
C TYR A 549 -7.27 -0.87 19.07
N LEU A 550 -8.45 -1.47 18.84
CA LEU A 550 -8.72 -2.25 17.63
C LEU A 550 -8.62 -1.41 16.35
N ALA A 551 -9.07 -0.17 16.42
CA ALA A 551 -8.98 0.74 15.27
C ALA A 551 -7.54 1.14 14.96
N ASP A 552 -6.70 1.38 15.98
CA ASP A 552 -5.28 1.69 15.79
C ASP A 552 -4.51 0.51 15.19
N ILE A 553 -4.80 -0.73 15.64
CA ILE A 553 -4.26 -1.94 15.00
C ILE A 553 -4.68 -2.03 13.53
N ALA A 554 -5.96 -1.82 13.24
CA ALA A 554 -6.46 -1.90 11.88
C ALA A 554 -5.76 -0.89 10.96
N LEU A 555 -5.35 0.25 11.47
CA LEU A 555 -4.64 1.30 10.74
C LEU A 555 -3.12 1.12 10.66
N ALA A 556 -2.53 0.13 11.37
CA ALA A 556 -1.09 -0.11 11.33
C ALA A 556 -0.63 -0.54 9.92
N ALA A 557 0.41 0.13 9.40
CA ALA A 557 1.03 -0.19 8.12
C ALA A 557 2.22 -1.14 8.30
N ALA A 558 2.60 -1.89 7.27
CA ALA A 558 3.77 -2.77 7.33
C ALA A 558 5.09 -2.02 7.63
N ALA A 559 5.18 -0.76 7.21
CA ALA A 559 6.34 0.08 7.51
C ALA A 559 6.42 0.48 9.00
N ASP A 560 5.30 0.43 9.73
CA ASP A 560 5.26 0.77 11.15
C ASP A 560 5.84 -0.36 12.04
N GLU A 561 6.06 -1.56 11.48
CA GLU A 561 6.62 -2.74 12.18
C GLU A 561 8.16 -2.75 12.20
N ILE A 562 8.82 -1.74 11.62
CA ILE A 562 10.29 -1.70 11.53
C ILE A 562 10.88 -1.31 12.89
N ASP A 563 11.60 -2.27 13.48
CA ASP A 563 12.44 -2.03 14.66
C ASP A 563 13.84 -1.59 14.20
N ASP A 564 14.14 -0.30 14.33
CA ASP A 564 15.42 0.28 13.93
C ASP A 564 16.60 -0.23 14.78
N ASP A 565 16.35 -0.85 15.94
CA ASP A 565 17.38 -1.39 16.85
C ASP A 565 17.62 -2.91 16.69
N SER A 566 16.91 -3.60 15.80
CA SER A 566 16.98 -5.06 15.64
C SER A 566 18.35 -5.62 15.34
N GLY A 567 19.31 -4.82 14.88
CA GLY A 567 20.66 -5.26 14.49
C GLY A 567 20.71 -6.21 13.29
N SER A 568 19.62 -6.31 12.53
CA SER A 568 19.41 -7.16 11.35
C SER A 568 19.35 -6.35 10.05
N ILE A 569 19.64 -7.01 8.93
CA ILE A 569 19.42 -6.41 7.60
C ILE A 569 17.94 -6.47 7.22
N SER A 570 17.44 -5.41 6.61
CA SER A 570 16.03 -5.32 6.18
C SER A 570 15.84 -5.84 4.76
N LEU A 571 14.91 -6.77 4.57
CA LEU A 571 14.44 -7.25 3.26
C LEU A 571 13.01 -6.76 3.04
N MET A 572 12.75 -6.05 1.92
CA MET A 572 11.41 -5.52 1.67
C MET A 572 11.16 -5.23 0.19
N THR A 573 9.89 -5.01 -0.14
CA THR A 573 9.54 -4.53 -1.48
C THR A 573 9.90 -3.06 -1.66
N LEU A 574 10.13 -2.65 -2.91
CA LEU A 574 10.37 -1.25 -3.28
C LEU A 574 9.25 -0.31 -2.79
N HIS A 575 7.99 -0.77 -2.79
CA HIS A 575 6.86 0.02 -2.26
C HIS A 575 6.95 0.25 -0.76
N THR A 576 7.34 -0.78 0.00
CA THR A 576 7.52 -0.69 1.46
C THR A 576 8.69 0.22 1.84
N ALA A 577 9.72 0.30 0.97
CA ALA A 577 10.90 1.13 1.20
C ALA A 577 10.65 2.64 1.06
N LYS A 578 9.47 3.05 0.57
CA LYS A 578 9.12 4.48 0.49
C LYS A 578 9.07 5.10 1.88
N GLY A 579 9.71 6.26 2.04
CA GLY A 579 9.87 6.94 3.34
C GLY A 579 11.10 6.51 4.14
N LEU A 580 11.67 5.33 3.87
CA LEU A 580 12.86 4.82 4.56
C LEU A 580 14.16 5.28 3.89
N GLU A 581 15.30 5.05 4.57
CA GLU A 581 16.62 5.38 4.05
C GLU A 581 17.70 4.55 4.75
N TYR A 582 18.69 4.08 3.99
CA TYR A 582 19.78 3.22 4.47
C TYR A 582 21.11 3.70 3.91
N ASP A 583 22.20 3.42 4.61
CA ASP A 583 23.54 3.75 4.10
C ASP A 583 23.87 2.95 2.84
N VAL A 584 23.47 1.68 2.81
CA VAL A 584 23.68 0.78 1.68
C VAL A 584 22.37 0.13 1.24
N ILE A 585 22.10 0.21 -0.05
CA ILE A 585 20.95 -0.43 -0.70
C ILE A 585 21.41 -1.44 -1.74
N PHE A 586 20.79 -2.63 -1.69
CA PHE A 586 20.85 -3.65 -2.74
C PHE A 586 19.49 -3.70 -3.44
N LEU A 587 19.43 -3.29 -4.72
CA LEU A 587 18.25 -3.44 -5.57
C LEU A 587 18.40 -4.71 -6.39
N VAL A 588 17.56 -5.70 -6.15
CA VAL A 588 17.69 -7.04 -6.73
C VAL A 588 16.57 -7.36 -7.71
N GLY A 589 16.85 -8.23 -8.66
CA GLY A 589 15.85 -8.67 -9.62
C GLY A 589 15.55 -7.63 -10.70
N LEU A 590 16.56 -6.87 -11.15
CA LEU A 590 16.41 -5.86 -12.19
C LEU A 590 16.38 -6.50 -13.57
N GLU A 591 15.29 -7.21 -13.86
CA GLU A 591 15.06 -7.90 -15.12
C GLU A 591 13.76 -7.47 -15.79
N GLN A 592 13.75 -7.56 -17.12
CA GLN A 592 12.58 -7.28 -17.94
C GLN A 592 11.45 -8.28 -17.58
N GLY A 593 10.27 -7.76 -17.22
CA GLY A 593 9.16 -8.56 -16.74
C GLY A 593 9.08 -8.67 -15.20
N THR A 594 10.18 -8.37 -14.49
CA THR A 594 10.22 -8.23 -13.03
C THR A 594 10.18 -6.74 -12.63
N LEU A 595 11.12 -5.93 -13.13
CA LEU A 595 11.13 -4.47 -13.02
C LEU A 595 11.69 -3.86 -14.31
N PRO A 596 10.87 -3.31 -15.23
CA PRO A 596 9.42 -3.15 -15.10
C PRO A 596 8.65 -4.47 -15.07
N HIS A 597 7.58 -4.51 -14.28
CA HIS A 597 6.74 -5.70 -14.14
C HIS A 597 5.92 -5.95 -15.42
N VAL A 598 5.73 -7.23 -15.79
CA VAL A 598 5.05 -7.61 -17.05
C VAL A 598 3.69 -6.94 -17.23
N ARG A 599 2.89 -6.81 -16.17
CA ARG A 599 1.57 -6.17 -16.22
C ARG A 599 1.61 -4.68 -16.57
N SER A 600 2.70 -4.01 -16.26
CA SER A 600 2.83 -2.57 -16.52
C SER A 600 2.86 -2.22 -18.01
N PHE A 601 3.13 -3.18 -18.89
CA PHE A 601 3.11 -2.96 -20.33
C PHE A 601 1.71 -2.82 -20.91
N ASP A 602 0.70 -3.44 -20.24
CA ASP A 602 -0.69 -3.40 -20.67
C ASP A 602 -1.46 -2.20 -20.09
N GLU A 603 -0.85 -1.46 -19.14
CA GLU A 603 -1.49 -0.35 -18.45
C GLU A 603 -0.98 0.99 -18.97
N PRO A 604 -1.86 1.96 -19.31
CA PRO A 604 -1.44 3.31 -19.68
C PRO A 604 -0.62 3.95 -18.55
N GLY A 605 0.63 4.35 -18.86
CA GLY A 605 1.54 4.94 -17.88
C GLY A 605 2.20 3.94 -16.92
N GLY A 606 1.90 2.64 -17.00
CA GLY A 606 2.42 1.63 -16.08
C GLY A 606 3.95 1.53 -16.09
N VAL A 607 4.60 1.58 -17.27
CA VAL A 607 6.07 1.60 -17.37
C VAL A 607 6.67 2.85 -16.73
N ALA A 608 5.99 3.99 -16.82
CA ALA A 608 6.44 5.23 -16.18
C ALA A 608 6.34 5.12 -14.64
N GLU A 609 5.33 4.43 -14.11
CA GLU A 609 5.20 4.14 -12.67
C GLU A 609 6.30 3.18 -12.19
N GLU A 610 6.59 2.11 -12.92
CA GLU A 610 7.70 1.19 -12.62
C GLU A 610 9.06 1.90 -12.62
N ARG A 611 9.26 2.90 -13.51
CA ARG A 611 10.44 3.74 -13.52
C ARG A 611 10.54 4.64 -12.28
N ARG A 612 9.40 5.20 -11.81
CA ARG A 612 9.35 5.92 -10.52
C ARG A 612 9.66 4.99 -9.35
N LEU A 613 9.21 3.75 -9.43
CA LEU A 613 9.49 2.76 -8.39
C LEU A 613 10.99 2.45 -8.30
N LEU A 614 11.68 2.29 -9.44
CA LEU A 614 13.13 2.17 -9.45
C LEU A 614 13.80 3.43 -8.90
N TYR A 615 13.36 4.62 -9.33
CA TYR A 615 13.86 5.91 -8.82
C TYR A 615 13.70 6.00 -7.29
N VAL A 616 12.55 5.62 -6.76
CA VAL A 616 12.32 5.56 -5.31
C VAL A 616 13.34 4.64 -4.65
N GLY A 617 13.55 3.42 -5.17
CA GLY A 617 14.52 2.48 -4.63
C GLY A 617 15.95 3.03 -4.62
N MET A 618 16.41 3.59 -5.75
CA MET A 618 17.75 4.19 -5.87
C MET A 618 17.97 5.32 -4.86
N THR A 619 16.97 6.19 -4.69
CA THR A 619 17.04 7.35 -3.78
C THR A 619 16.86 7.00 -2.30
N ARG A 620 16.74 5.70 -1.95
CA ARG A 620 16.81 5.25 -0.55
C ARG A 620 18.26 5.13 -0.07
N ALA A 621 19.23 4.98 -0.99
CA ALA A 621 20.63 4.85 -0.67
C ALA A 621 21.25 6.19 -0.26
N LYS A 622 22.02 6.21 0.84
CA LYS A 622 22.80 7.36 1.27
C LYS A 622 24.20 7.33 0.65
N GLN A 623 24.91 6.22 0.78
CA GLN A 623 26.33 6.13 0.44
C GLN A 623 26.63 5.16 -0.71
N LYS A 624 26.02 3.96 -0.69
CA LYS A 624 26.32 2.89 -1.66
C LYS A 624 25.04 2.30 -2.25
N LEU A 625 25.09 2.05 -3.55
CA LEU A 625 24.00 1.43 -4.30
C LEU A 625 24.51 0.27 -5.14
N TYR A 626 23.92 -0.90 -4.92
CA TYR A 626 24.12 -2.11 -5.71
C TYR A 626 22.86 -2.40 -6.51
N LEU A 627 23.04 -2.69 -7.81
CA LEU A 627 21.99 -3.07 -8.74
C LEU A 627 22.29 -4.49 -9.23
N SER A 628 21.35 -5.43 -9.06
CA SER A 628 21.62 -6.80 -9.50
C SER A 628 20.51 -7.39 -10.36
N SER A 629 20.90 -8.33 -11.20
CA SER A 629 20.03 -9.12 -12.06
C SER A 629 20.55 -10.54 -12.22
N ALA A 630 19.70 -11.49 -12.65
CA ALA A 630 20.06 -12.84 -12.98
C ALA A 630 19.71 -13.16 -14.44
N LEU A 631 20.55 -13.94 -15.14
CA LEU A 631 20.28 -14.37 -16.52
C LEU A 631 19.14 -15.38 -16.62
N GLN A 632 18.89 -16.13 -15.55
CA GLN A 632 17.75 -17.04 -15.42
C GLN A 632 17.26 -17.08 -13.98
N ARG A 633 15.96 -17.38 -13.78
CA ARG A 633 15.35 -17.58 -12.47
C ARG A 633 14.39 -18.75 -12.49
N THR A 634 14.33 -19.45 -11.38
CA THR A 634 13.30 -20.47 -11.13
C THR A 634 12.22 -19.86 -10.23
N LEU A 635 11.09 -19.48 -10.82
CA LEU A 635 9.94 -18.97 -10.11
C LEU A 635 8.76 -19.94 -10.25
N PHE A 636 8.14 -20.29 -9.12
CA PHE A 636 6.99 -21.21 -9.08
C PHE A 636 7.26 -22.58 -9.79
N GLY A 637 8.49 -23.08 -9.69
CA GLY A 637 8.90 -24.36 -10.28
C GLY A 637 9.25 -24.31 -11.77
N SER A 638 9.19 -23.15 -12.41
CA SER A 638 9.58 -22.97 -13.83
C SER A 638 10.83 -22.10 -13.94
N THR A 639 11.84 -22.58 -14.64
CA THR A 639 13.07 -21.81 -14.93
C THR A 639 12.88 -21.03 -16.21
N THR A 640 13.06 -19.72 -16.15
CA THR A 640 12.91 -18.79 -17.29
C THR A 640 14.17 -17.96 -17.41
N ALA A 641 14.62 -17.75 -18.66
CA ALA A 641 15.70 -16.81 -18.97
C ALA A 641 15.16 -15.38 -19.01
N PHE A 642 15.92 -14.46 -18.42
CA PHE A 642 15.57 -13.05 -18.36
C PHE A 642 16.60 -12.18 -19.10
N LEU A 643 16.13 -11.03 -19.59
CA LEU A 643 16.99 -9.94 -20.02
C LEU A 643 17.13 -8.94 -18.88
N PRO A 644 18.29 -8.27 -18.75
CA PRO A 644 18.42 -7.15 -17.83
C PRO A 644 17.31 -6.10 -18.07
N SER A 645 16.89 -5.44 -17.01
CA SER A 645 15.91 -4.36 -17.08
C SER A 645 16.33 -3.30 -18.10
N SER A 646 15.39 -2.87 -18.93
CA SER A 646 15.63 -1.75 -19.89
C SER A 646 16.02 -0.46 -19.16
N PHE A 647 15.64 -0.29 -17.90
CA PHE A 647 15.96 0.89 -17.10
C PHE A 647 17.44 1.00 -16.76
N LEU A 648 18.18 -0.12 -16.72
CA LEU A 648 19.64 -0.09 -16.49
C LEU A 648 20.39 0.62 -17.63
N GLY A 649 19.85 0.55 -18.85
CA GLY A 649 20.40 1.27 -20.02
C GLY A 649 20.23 2.78 -19.97
N ASP A 650 19.39 3.30 -19.08
CA ASP A 650 19.19 4.74 -18.90
C ASP A 650 20.24 5.37 -17.97
N ILE A 651 21.01 4.55 -17.23
CA ILE A 651 22.06 5.01 -16.32
C ILE A 651 23.34 5.26 -17.13
N PRO A 652 23.99 6.46 -17.02
CA PRO A 652 25.27 6.73 -17.65
C PRO A 652 26.35 5.73 -17.25
N ILE A 653 27.06 5.17 -18.24
CA ILE A 653 28.02 4.09 -18.02
C ILE A 653 29.21 4.51 -17.14
N GLU A 654 29.55 5.79 -17.14
CA GLU A 654 30.60 6.37 -16.29
C GLU A 654 30.28 6.31 -14.80
N LEU A 655 28.99 6.19 -14.43
CA LEU A 655 28.53 6.07 -13.05
C LEU A 655 28.50 4.61 -12.57
N ILE A 656 28.68 3.65 -13.48
CA ILE A 656 28.53 2.22 -13.19
C ILE A 656 29.91 1.54 -13.10
N GLN A 657 30.04 0.64 -12.12
CA GLN A 657 31.06 -0.39 -12.06
C GLN A 657 30.38 -1.74 -12.29
N SER A 658 30.64 -2.37 -13.44
CA SER A 658 30.01 -3.65 -13.80
C SER A 658 30.79 -4.83 -13.27
N GLU A 659 30.10 -5.79 -12.65
CA GLU A 659 30.66 -7.04 -12.09
C GLU A 659 29.81 -8.25 -12.52
N GLY A 660 30.39 -9.46 -12.44
CA GLY A 660 29.69 -10.73 -12.70
C GLY A 660 29.71 -11.18 -14.17
N ALA A 661 28.72 -12.01 -14.56
CA ALA A 661 28.68 -12.64 -15.87
C ALA A 661 28.31 -11.67 -16.98
N THR A 662 29.14 -11.63 -18.02
CA THR A 662 28.78 -10.97 -19.29
C THR A 662 28.25 -12.02 -20.27
N ARG A 663 27.36 -11.66 -21.21
CA ARG A 663 26.89 -12.56 -22.29
C ARG A 663 28.05 -13.20 -23.07
N ALA A 664 29.18 -12.52 -23.16
CA ALA A 664 30.38 -13.03 -23.80
C ALA A 664 31.05 -14.17 -22.97
N SER A 665 30.99 -14.09 -21.63
CA SER A 665 31.57 -15.13 -20.77
C SER A 665 30.70 -16.37 -20.65
N ALA A 666 29.38 -16.27 -20.80
CA ALA A 666 28.47 -17.42 -20.83
C ALA A 666 28.64 -18.31 -22.09
N GLY A 667 29.12 -17.71 -23.20
CA GLY A 667 29.46 -18.45 -24.44
C GLY A 667 30.75 -19.27 -24.38
N THR A 668 31.59 -19.05 -23.36
CA THR A 668 32.95 -19.69 -23.28
C THR A 668 32.98 -20.90 -22.33
N ILE A 669 31.94 -21.21 -21.58
CA ILE A 669 31.88 -22.32 -20.61
C ILE A 669 31.51 -23.67 -21.26
N THR A 670 31.26 -23.73 -22.59
CA THR A 670 30.99 -25.00 -23.30
C THR A 670 32.24 -25.76 -23.75
N GLY A 671 33.40 -25.49 -23.19
CA GLY A 671 34.65 -26.16 -23.53
C GLY A 671 35.32 -26.88 -22.37
N GLY A 672 34.81 -28.07 -21.96
CA GLY A 672 35.56 -28.88 -20.97
C GLY A 672 34.87 -30.10 -20.42
N TYR A 673 34.30 -30.99 -21.25
CA TYR A 673 34.13 -32.40 -20.90
C TYR A 673 34.46 -33.27 -22.11
N ARG A 674 35.75 -33.70 -22.18
CA ARG A 674 36.17 -34.82 -23.03
C ARG A 674 35.99 -36.10 -22.21
N GLY A 675 35.15 -37.02 -22.68
CA GLY A 675 35.19 -38.42 -22.21
C GLY A 675 33.89 -39.16 -22.40
N MET A 676 33.95 -40.10 -23.36
CA MET A 676 33.12 -41.29 -23.59
C MET A 676 31.73 -41.07 -24.28
N ALA A 677 31.73 -41.39 -25.56
CA ALA A 677 30.53 -41.80 -26.28
C ALA A 677 30.08 -43.20 -25.88
N PRO A 678 28.77 -43.46 -25.95
CA PRO A 678 28.30 -44.51 -26.86
C PRO A 678 27.17 -44.04 -27.79
N SER A 679 27.23 -44.64 -28.97
CA SER A 679 26.30 -44.49 -30.07
C SER A 679 24.89 -44.92 -29.72
N ALA A 680 23.90 -44.10 -30.01
CA ALA A 680 22.54 -44.51 -30.27
C ALA A 680 21.82 -43.45 -31.12
N THR A 681 21.18 -43.90 -32.14
CA THR A 681 20.40 -43.23 -33.20
C THR A 681 19.35 -42.26 -32.61
N PRO A 682 19.15 -41.05 -33.19
CA PRO A 682 18.20 -40.07 -32.64
C PRO A 682 16.75 -40.39 -33.11
N PRO A 683 15.77 -40.23 -32.23
CA PRO A 683 14.38 -40.12 -32.67
C PRO A 683 14.11 -38.68 -33.17
N LYS A 684 13.27 -38.59 -34.19
CA LYS A 684 12.86 -37.36 -34.88
C LYS A 684 12.39 -36.29 -33.90
N ALA A 685 13.07 -35.15 -33.89
CA ALA A 685 12.69 -33.98 -33.16
C ALA A 685 11.35 -33.42 -33.67
N ARG A 686 10.44 -33.20 -32.75
CA ARG A 686 9.34 -32.24 -32.91
C ARG A 686 9.94 -30.84 -32.77
N THR A 687 9.73 -30.04 -33.79
CA THR A 687 10.15 -28.64 -33.83
C THR A 687 9.32 -27.83 -32.85
N GLU A 688 9.86 -27.53 -31.68
CA GLU A 688 9.34 -26.47 -30.83
C GLU A 688 9.93 -25.14 -31.29
N ILE A 689 9.05 -24.21 -31.60
CA ILE A 689 9.36 -22.88 -32.13
C ILE A 689 9.92 -22.05 -30.97
N ALA A 690 11.22 -21.86 -30.95
CA ALA A 690 11.85 -20.82 -30.11
C ALA A 690 11.48 -19.46 -30.71
N GLY A 691 10.67 -18.68 -29.97
CA GLY A 691 10.31 -17.31 -30.35
C GLY A 691 11.54 -16.43 -30.42
N ALA A 692 11.97 -16.09 -31.64
CA ALA A 692 12.97 -15.08 -31.86
C ALA A 692 12.40 -13.71 -31.49
N ILE A 693 13.10 -13.01 -30.61
CA ILE A 693 12.80 -11.59 -30.29
C ILE A 693 13.17 -10.77 -31.52
N THR A 694 12.15 -10.32 -32.21
CA THR A 694 12.27 -9.49 -33.41
C THR A 694 12.76 -8.10 -33.00
N GLN A 695 13.74 -7.56 -33.71
CA GLN A 695 14.15 -6.15 -33.65
C GLN A 695 12.90 -5.28 -33.85
N VAL A 696 12.66 -4.32 -33.00
CA VAL A 696 11.62 -3.30 -33.18
C VAL A 696 12.03 -2.50 -34.41
N ARG A 697 11.33 -2.70 -35.53
CA ARG A 697 11.46 -1.87 -36.72
C ARG A 697 10.59 -0.63 -36.54
N ASP A 698 11.12 0.54 -36.88
CA ASP A 698 10.31 1.74 -37.06
C ASP A 698 9.86 1.81 -38.52
N ASN A 699 8.59 1.47 -38.74
CA ASN A 699 7.99 1.53 -40.08
C ASN A 699 7.54 2.96 -40.46
N GLY A 700 8.13 3.99 -39.89
CA GLY A 700 7.93 5.45 -39.94
C GLY A 700 6.98 6.06 -40.96
N SER A 701 6.88 5.52 -42.16
CA SER A 701 6.03 6.06 -43.25
C SER A 701 5.11 5.03 -43.90
N LEU A 702 5.00 3.82 -43.32
CA LEU A 702 4.13 2.77 -43.86
C LEU A 702 2.66 3.16 -43.67
N GLN A 703 1.95 3.40 -44.76
CA GLN A 703 0.53 3.60 -44.78
C GLN A 703 -0.16 2.34 -45.31
N LEU A 704 -1.08 1.83 -44.53
CA LEU A 704 -1.92 0.68 -44.91
C LEU A 704 -3.36 1.13 -45.12
N GLU A 705 -4.02 0.46 -46.08
CA GLU A 705 -5.45 0.59 -46.35
C GLU A 705 -6.14 -0.77 -46.13
N ILE A 706 -7.43 -0.73 -45.90
CA ILE A 706 -8.23 -1.97 -45.79
C ILE A 706 -8.21 -2.67 -47.16
N GLY A 707 -7.82 -3.95 -47.13
CA GLY A 707 -7.61 -4.76 -48.33
C GLY A 707 -6.14 -4.93 -48.75
N ASP A 708 -5.23 -4.18 -48.17
CA ASP A 708 -3.81 -4.34 -48.41
C ASP A 708 -3.31 -5.73 -48.00
N ARG A 709 -2.47 -6.35 -48.82
CA ARG A 709 -1.73 -7.55 -48.43
C ARG A 709 -0.41 -7.16 -47.77
N ILE A 710 -0.13 -7.84 -46.69
CA ILE A 710 1.11 -7.67 -45.93
C ILE A 710 1.82 -9.00 -45.74
N GLN A 711 3.13 -8.94 -45.58
CA GLN A 711 3.97 -10.03 -45.09
C GLN A 711 4.37 -9.74 -43.66
N HIS A 712 4.04 -10.60 -42.72
CA HIS A 712 4.55 -10.57 -41.36
C HIS A 712 5.64 -11.61 -41.18
N GLN A 713 6.66 -11.28 -40.43
CA GLN A 713 7.83 -12.14 -40.28
C GLN A 713 7.48 -13.51 -39.67
N ASP A 714 6.57 -13.55 -38.69
CA ASP A 714 6.20 -14.77 -37.94
C ASP A 714 4.89 -15.39 -38.42
N TYR A 715 3.94 -14.60 -38.95
CA TYR A 715 2.59 -15.07 -39.30
C TYR A 715 2.40 -15.30 -40.81
N GLY A 716 3.38 -14.95 -41.62
CA GLY A 716 3.31 -15.09 -43.09
C GLY A 716 2.47 -13.99 -43.74
N GLN A 717 1.87 -14.32 -44.90
CA GLN A 717 1.04 -13.37 -45.65
C GLN A 717 -0.37 -13.27 -45.06
N GLY A 718 -0.94 -12.05 -45.14
CA GLY A 718 -2.29 -11.78 -44.70
C GLY A 718 -2.86 -10.52 -45.32
N VAL A 719 -4.18 -10.31 -45.13
CA VAL A 719 -4.94 -9.18 -45.64
C VAL A 719 -5.40 -8.30 -44.49
N VAL A 720 -5.22 -6.98 -44.61
CA VAL A 720 -5.74 -6.00 -43.66
C VAL A 720 -7.26 -5.93 -43.76
N THR A 721 -7.97 -6.25 -42.71
CA THR A 721 -9.43 -6.25 -42.67
C THR A 721 -10.02 -5.07 -41.97
N GLU A 722 -9.30 -4.44 -41.05
CA GLU A 722 -9.74 -3.25 -40.31
C GLU A 722 -8.55 -2.40 -39.90
N LEU A 723 -8.74 -1.06 -39.89
CA LEU A 723 -7.76 -0.10 -39.37
C LEU A 723 -8.40 0.76 -38.29
N ARG A 724 -7.73 0.92 -37.15
CA ARG A 724 -8.17 1.75 -36.03
C ARG A 724 -7.07 2.72 -35.61
N GLY A 725 -7.43 3.94 -35.27
CA GLY A 725 -6.47 4.99 -34.88
C GLY A 725 -5.72 5.60 -36.05
N GLU A 726 -4.91 6.62 -35.78
CA GLU A 726 -4.12 7.35 -36.79
C GLU A 726 -2.66 7.54 -36.35
N GLY A 727 -1.75 7.69 -37.33
CA GLY A 727 -0.35 7.98 -37.10
C GLY A 727 0.37 6.87 -36.32
N ALA A 728 1.12 7.23 -35.29
CA ALA A 728 1.95 6.29 -34.50
C ALA A 728 1.13 5.24 -33.70
N ARG A 729 -0.19 5.44 -33.56
CA ARG A 729 -1.12 4.57 -32.82
C ARG A 729 -2.05 3.79 -33.75
N GLN A 730 -1.80 3.77 -35.06
CA GLN A 730 -2.62 3.01 -35.99
C GLN A 730 -2.44 1.50 -35.75
N VAL A 731 -3.54 0.80 -35.57
CA VAL A 731 -3.61 -0.65 -35.42
C VAL A 731 -4.32 -1.25 -36.63
N ALA A 732 -3.69 -2.21 -37.29
CA ALA A 732 -4.25 -2.98 -38.37
C ALA A 732 -4.70 -4.35 -37.87
N GLN A 733 -5.95 -4.73 -38.12
CA GLN A 733 -6.41 -6.11 -37.95
C GLN A 733 -6.15 -6.87 -39.27
N VAL A 734 -5.41 -7.96 -39.17
CA VAL A 734 -4.94 -8.73 -40.32
C VAL A 734 -5.42 -10.17 -40.23
N ASN A 735 -6.06 -10.64 -41.28
CA ASN A 735 -6.38 -12.06 -41.47
C ASN A 735 -5.25 -12.72 -42.28
N PHE A 736 -4.49 -13.58 -41.64
CA PHE A 736 -3.38 -14.29 -42.23
C PHE A 736 -3.86 -15.53 -43.01
N ASP A 737 -3.16 -15.86 -44.08
CA ASP A 737 -3.46 -17.05 -44.91
C ASP A 737 -3.35 -18.35 -44.10
N SER A 738 -2.68 -18.31 -42.93
CA SER A 738 -2.65 -19.41 -41.94
C SER A 738 -3.94 -19.59 -41.15
N GLY A 739 -4.97 -18.77 -41.35
CA GLY A 739 -6.24 -18.76 -40.65
C GLY A 739 -6.24 -17.98 -39.33
N ALA A 740 -5.14 -17.37 -38.93
CA ALA A 740 -5.04 -16.55 -37.70
C ALA A 740 -5.43 -15.10 -37.98
N THR A 741 -6.26 -14.49 -37.10
CA THR A 741 -6.53 -13.06 -37.12
C THR A 741 -5.74 -12.39 -35.99
N LYS A 742 -4.95 -11.34 -36.31
CA LYS A 742 -4.14 -10.60 -35.34
C LYS A 742 -4.31 -9.08 -35.49
N SER A 743 -4.24 -8.37 -34.38
CA SER A 743 -4.17 -6.91 -34.35
C SER A 743 -2.72 -6.48 -34.18
N LEU A 744 -2.21 -5.68 -35.10
CA LEU A 744 -0.81 -5.27 -35.19
C LEU A 744 -0.70 -3.75 -35.16
N VAL A 745 0.20 -3.21 -34.32
CA VAL A 745 0.52 -1.77 -34.35
C VAL A 745 1.41 -1.51 -35.56
N VAL A 746 0.89 -0.78 -36.56
CA VAL A 746 1.52 -0.61 -37.88
C VAL A 746 2.94 -0.06 -37.79
N LYS A 747 3.18 0.88 -36.88
CA LYS A 747 4.47 1.55 -36.73
C LYS A 747 5.60 0.63 -36.29
N ILE A 748 5.29 -0.39 -35.46
CA ILE A 748 6.33 -1.22 -34.79
C ILE A 748 6.28 -2.69 -35.16
N ALA A 749 5.20 -3.14 -35.82
CA ALA A 749 5.06 -4.54 -36.22
C ALA A 749 6.07 -4.89 -37.34
N PRO A 750 6.65 -6.10 -37.33
CA PRO A 750 7.56 -6.58 -38.35
C PRO A 750 6.79 -6.97 -39.63
N ILE A 751 6.19 -5.97 -40.28
CA ILE A 751 5.37 -6.11 -41.47
C ILE A 751 5.97 -5.35 -42.67
N GLU A 752 5.73 -5.87 -43.88
CA GLU A 752 6.03 -5.25 -45.16
C GLU A 752 4.74 -5.27 -45.99
N LYS A 753 4.41 -4.17 -46.67
CA LYS A 753 3.30 -4.11 -47.63
C LYS A 753 3.75 -4.80 -48.91
N LEU A 754 2.94 -5.76 -49.42
CA LEU A 754 3.22 -6.55 -50.61
C LEU A 754 2.74 -5.84 -51.86
#